data_0f2cfeb02fdc0f37035409dfe6d018c2
#
_entry.id   0f2cfeb02fdc0f37035409dfe6d018c2
#
_cell.length_a   1.000
_cell.length_b   1.000
_cell.length_c   1.000
_cell.angle_alpha   90.00
_cell.angle_beta   90.00
_cell.angle_gamma   90.00
#
_symmetry.space_group_name_H-M   'P 1'
#
loop_
_entity.id
_entity.type
_entity.pdbx_description
1 polymer ?
#
loop_
_entity_poly.entity_id
_entity_poly.type
_entity_poly.pdbx_seq_one_letter_code
_entity_poly.pdbx_strand_id
1 'polypeptide(L)'
;MAENRRKSENIRRANRVIQTRTFVLMLVLGVAVFLVLALKLYQLQIKQHDYYQSKALDQQTRSTVVTASRGTIYDRNGNELAVSATAETVFLSPKELAEELEKPETKWTKESLSTGLSQLLGVTQESILEQMERTYSQYEVVKLRVDEDTANAVREFLNDNEVHGVYLETDAKRYYPYGSLAVHVIGFVGTDNTGLYGLEAQYEEELQGQTGLVVSAKDNGGNALPYEYEQYYASHNGDDLVLTLDTNVQYYLEKYVKEMADQFEAANGATGIVMDVKTGGVLGMVSYPNYDLNNYSEVSDARLKAAIEDGSASLADQQLRQWRNKALNDTYEPGSTFKILTLSAALEEGVVDMSSTFECSGSITVMGQTIHCSNTSGHGHQTLKEATGNSCNPAFINCGLGLGTDTFYEYMRSFGLLDGSGIDLAGEATGIFMAQSDFSQLDLACYAFGQNFNVTPISLIAAQAACINGGYLYQPHVVEQIRDSSGAVVYQHDNTPLRQVVSRQTSAMARECLEYVVSDGGGRNGQVKGYRIGGKTGTADKGKTGDVVVSFVAFAPADDPQIIMLIAMDSPARDTGTYPSGGAMVAPVASKIMAEILPYLGIEPTYTAEELMGADTTVPYVVGMTREEAQQRVKDRGFGCQIVGDGDTITDQTPAGGAIIPGNATVILYAGAEKATELCTVPNLLGRTASEANSLASNAGLILRFTGATNSASGSIVVLNQDVEAGAQVEPGTVISVQLGDTSLND
;
A
#
# COMPACT_ATOMS: atom_id res chain seq x y z
N MET A 1 -10.02 -5.27 -123.90
CA MET A 1 -10.88 -4.71 -122.79
C MET A 1 -11.26 -5.72 -121.80
N ALA A 2 -11.42 -7.00 -122.02
CA ALA A 2 -11.83 -8.03 -121.04
C ALA A 2 -10.78 -8.38 -119.97
N GLU A 3 -9.48 -8.29 -120.28
CA GLU A 3 -8.36 -8.56 -119.38
C GLU A 3 -8.19 -7.53 -118.25
N ASN A 4 -8.36 -6.26 -118.64
CA ASN A 4 -8.26 -5.17 -117.64
C ASN A 4 -9.46 -5.13 -116.66
N ARG A 5 -10.63 -5.60 -117.10
CA ARG A 5 -11.80 -5.75 -116.18
C ARG A 5 -11.58 -6.89 -115.13
N ARG A 6 -11.00 -8.06 -115.56
CA ARG A 6 -10.69 -9.18 -114.62
C ARG A 6 -9.61 -8.75 -113.60
N LYS A 7 -8.57 -8.04 -114.01
CA LYS A 7 -7.56 -7.51 -113.07
C LYS A 7 -8.13 -6.52 -112.07
N SER A 8 -9.04 -5.63 -112.46
CA SER A 8 -9.65 -4.66 -111.56
C SER A 8 -10.66 -5.36 -110.58
N GLU A 9 -11.36 -6.41 -111.00
CA GLU A 9 -12.25 -7.19 -110.13
C GLU A 9 -11.46 -7.99 -109.13
N ASN A 10 -10.35 -8.62 -109.55
CA ASN A 10 -9.46 -9.34 -108.62
C ASN A 10 -8.80 -8.43 -107.61
N ILE A 11 -8.36 -7.24 -107.98
CA ILE A 11 -7.82 -6.23 -107.05
C ILE A 11 -8.95 -5.73 -106.11
N ARG A 12 -10.16 -5.48 -106.56
CA ARG A 12 -11.29 -5.11 -105.72
C ARG A 12 -11.70 -6.29 -104.77
N ARG A 13 -11.64 -7.56 -105.19
CA ARG A 13 -11.88 -8.73 -104.38
C ARG A 13 -10.75 -8.89 -103.31
N ALA A 14 -9.48 -8.74 -103.73
CA ALA A 14 -8.35 -8.77 -102.81
C ALA A 14 -8.40 -7.67 -101.73
N ASN A 15 -8.71 -6.43 -102.18
CA ASN A 15 -8.90 -5.34 -101.20
C ASN A 15 -10.08 -5.55 -100.26
N ARG A 16 -11.19 -6.09 -100.75
CA ARG A 16 -12.31 -6.42 -99.88
C ARG A 16 -11.96 -7.51 -98.85
N VAL A 17 -11.26 -8.56 -99.24
CA VAL A 17 -10.76 -9.61 -98.40
C VAL A 17 -9.80 -9.05 -97.36
N ILE A 18 -8.87 -8.19 -97.76
CA ILE A 18 -7.95 -7.53 -96.81
C ILE A 18 -8.69 -6.60 -95.87
N GLN A 19 -9.60 -5.79 -96.33
CA GLN A 19 -10.45 -4.93 -95.46
C GLN A 19 -11.29 -5.76 -94.49
N THR A 20 -11.91 -6.86 -94.93
CA THR A 20 -12.70 -7.72 -94.04
C THR A 20 -11.78 -8.39 -92.99
N ARG A 21 -10.60 -8.90 -93.39
CA ARG A 21 -9.64 -9.48 -92.44
C ARG A 21 -9.10 -8.44 -91.44
N THR A 22 -8.77 -7.23 -91.89
CA THR A 22 -8.34 -6.14 -91.03
C THR A 22 -9.46 -5.70 -90.06
N PHE A 23 -10.71 -5.62 -90.57
CA PHE A 23 -11.87 -5.31 -89.73
C PHE A 23 -12.12 -6.39 -88.70
N VAL A 24 -12.07 -7.69 -89.06
CA VAL A 24 -12.18 -8.79 -88.13
C VAL A 24 -11.03 -8.79 -87.10
N LEU A 25 -9.80 -8.51 -87.55
CA LEU A 25 -8.64 -8.44 -86.67
C LEU A 25 -8.76 -7.27 -85.66
N MET A 26 -9.21 -6.10 -86.14
CA MET A 26 -9.48 -4.95 -85.24
C MET A 26 -10.63 -5.24 -84.28
N LEU A 27 -11.69 -5.95 -84.72
CA LEU A 27 -12.78 -6.30 -83.88
C LEU A 27 -12.37 -7.32 -82.79
N VAL A 28 -11.57 -8.33 -83.18
CA VAL A 28 -11.03 -9.30 -82.22
C VAL A 28 -10.09 -8.63 -81.22
N LEU A 29 -9.19 -7.72 -81.71
CA LEU A 29 -8.29 -6.95 -80.83
C LEU A 29 -9.08 -6.04 -79.88
N GLY A 30 -10.12 -5.35 -80.41
CA GLY A 30 -11.01 -4.50 -79.60
C GLY A 30 -11.73 -5.28 -78.51
N VAL A 31 -12.30 -6.46 -78.86
CA VAL A 31 -12.93 -7.34 -77.88
C VAL A 31 -11.94 -7.86 -76.88
N ALA A 32 -10.72 -8.25 -77.29
CA ALA A 32 -9.67 -8.70 -76.37
C ALA A 32 -9.25 -7.60 -75.36
N VAL A 33 -9.03 -6.37 -75.84
CA VAL A 33 -8.71 -5.22 -75.01
C VAL A 33 -9.87 -4.93 -74.03
N PHE A 34 -11.11 -4.98 -74.52
CA PHE A 34 -12.31 -4.76 -73.68
C PHE A 34 -12.47 -5.87 -72.61
N LEU A 35 -12.14 -7.11 -72.95
CA LEU A 35 -12.16 -8.22 -72.03
C LEU A 35 -11.13 -8.06 -70.90
N VAL A 36 -9.90 -7.63 -71.28
CA VAL A 36 -8.84 -7.35 -70.28
C VAL A 36 -9.25 -6.20 -69.36
N LEU A 37 -9.85 -5.11 -69.91
CA LEU A 37 -10.36 -4.00 -69.09
C LEU A 37 -11.52 -4.42 -68.19
N ALA A 38 -12.45 -5.23 -68.70
CA ALA A 38 -13.56 -5.78 -67.93
C ALA A 38 -13.07 -6.69 -66.77
N LEU A 39 -12.10 -7.52 -67.05
CA LEU A 39 -11.45 -8.36 -66.02
C LEU A 39 -10.72 -7.53 -64.97
N LYS A 40 -10.04 -6.47 -65.40
CA LYS A 40 -9.37 -5.54 -64.47
C LYS A 40 -10.37 -4.75 -63.64
N LEU A 41 -11.46 -4.28 -64.23
CA LEU A 41 -12.56 -3.61 -63.52
C LEU A 41 -13.22 -4.58 -62.52
N TYR A 42 -13.51 -5.82 -62.92
CA TYR A 42 -14.00 -6.85 -62.04
C TYR A 42 -13.05 -7.12 -60.85
N GLN A 43 -11.76 -7.19 -61.12
CA GLN A 43 -10.75 -7.34 -60.07
C GLN A 43 -10.75 -6.15 -59.07
N LEU A 44 -10.79 -4.91 -59.59
CA LEU A 44 -10.76 -3.72 -58.75
C LEU A 44 -12.08 -3.49 -58.00
N GLN A 45 -13.23 -3.63 -58.70
CA GLN A 45 -14.55 -3.26 -58.13
C GLN A 45 -15.20 -4.38 -57.33
N ILE A 46 -14.83 -5.65 -57.54
CA ILE A 46 -15.47 -6.77 -56.86
C ILE A 46 -14.48 -7.51 -55.95
N LYS A 47 -13.33 -7.94 -56.48
CA LYS A 47 -12.35 -8.70 -55.66
C LYS A 47 -11.55 -7.86 -54.70
N GLN A 48 -11.28 -6.61 -55.05
CA GLN A 48 -10.48 -5.67 -54.27
C GLN A 48 -11.31 -4.49 -53.75
N HIS A 49 -12.64 -4.60 -53.82
CA HIS A 49 -13.56 -3.55 -53.37
C HIS A 49 -13.28 -3.15 -51.92
N ASP A 50 -13.32 -4.13 -51.01
CA ASP A 50 -13.12 -3.90 -49.58
C ASP A 50 -11.74 -3.29 -49.28
N TYR A 51 -10.72 -3.72 -49.99
CA TYR A 51 -9.37 -3.18 -49.85
C TYR A 51 -9.27 -1.70 -50.26
N TYR A 52 -9.86 -1.35 -51.41
CA TYR A 52 -9.82 0.05 -51.88
C TYR A 52 -10.80 0.91 -51.11
N GLN A 53 -11.91 0.36 -50.65
CA GLN A 53 -12.86 1.08 -49.81
C GLN A 53 -12.23 1.39 -48.45
N SER A 54 -11.54 0.43 -47.83
CA SER A 54 -10.78 0.65 -46.58
C SER A 54 -9.72 1.74 -46.80
N LYS A 55 -8.92 1.64 -47.84
CA LYS A 55 -7.92 2.70 -48.16
C LYS A 55 -8.52 4.06 -48.43
N ALA A 56 -9.68 4.15 -49.06
CA ALA A 56 -10.38 5.41 -49.30
C ALA A 56 -10.92 5.99 -47.98
N LEU A 57 -11.47 5.14 -47.13
CA LEU A 57 -11.90 5.53 -45.77
C LEU A 57 -10.73 6.04 -44.94
N ASP A 58 -9.59 5.34 -44.93
CA ASP A 58 -8.37 5.77 -44.23
C ASP A 58 -7.83 7.14 -44.73
N GLN A 59 -8.02 7.45 -45.99
CA GLN A 59 -7.65 8.74 -46.56
C GLN A 59 -8.67 9.85 -46.29
N GLN A 60 -9.95 9.51 -46.17
CA GLN A 60 -11.07 10.47 -46.03
C GLN A 60 -11.53 10.66 -44.60
N THR A 61 -11.05 9.84 -43.65
CA THR A 61 -11.41 9.95 -42.23
C THR A 61 -10.20 10.36 -41.39
N ARG A 62 -10.47 11.17 -40.36
CA ARG A 62 -9.57 11.44 -39.25
C ARG A 62 -10.16 10.74 -38.04
N SER A 63 -9.37 9.89 -37.39
CA SER A 63 -9.70 9.30 -36.12
C SER A 63 -9.03 10.10 -35.02
N THR A 64 -9.80 10.62 -34.09
CA THR A 64 -9.31 11.26 -32.87
C THR A 64 -9.60 10.32 -31.72
N VAL A 65 -8.55 9.93 -30.97
CA VAL A 65 -8.67 9.10 -29.79
C VAL A 65 -9.24 9.94 -28.66
N VAL A 66 -10.29 9.44 -27.98
CA VAL A 66 -10.82 10.03 -26.75
C VAL A 66 -10.26 9.21 -25.59
N THR A 67 -9.26 9.76 -24.92
CA THR A 67 -8.58 9.09 -23.82
C THR A 67 -9.56 8.84 -22.67
N ALA A 68 -9.62 7.60 -22.16
CA ALA A 68 -10.32 7.28 -20.95
C ALA A 68 -9.50 7.74 -19.73
N SER A 69 -10.15 8.22 -18.70
CA SER A 69 -9.50 8.46 -17.41
C SER A 69 -9.29 7.13 -16.70
N ARG A 70 -8.10 6.96 -16.13
CA ARG A 70 -7.79 5.81 -15.27
C ARG A 70 -8.58 5.93 -13.97
N GLY A 71 -9.14 4.82 -13.47
CA GLY A 71 -9.94 4.77 -12.25
C GLY A 71 -9.19 5.29 -11.03
N THR A 72 -9.92 5.80 -10.07
CA THR A 72 -9.37 6.35 -8.82
C THR A 72 -9.11 5.23 -7.81
N ILE A 73 -8.05 5.37 -7.03
CA ILE A 73 -7.75 4.46 -5.91
C ILE A 73 -8.07 5.21 -4.62
N TYR A 74 -9.01 4.68 -3.84
CA TYR A 74 -9.45 5.21 -2.55
C TYR A 74 -8.97 4.36 -1.39
N ASP A 75 -8.69 4.99 -0.24
CA ASP A 75 -8.55 4.25 1.01
C ASP A 75 -9.94 3.79 1.52
N ARG A 76 -9.99 3.06 2.65
CA ARG A 76 -11.24 2.58 3.25
C ARG A 76 -12.20 3.69 3.69
N ASN A 77 -11.71 4.91 3.88
CA ASN A 77 -12.45 6.07 4.35
C ASN A 77 -12.87 6.99 3.18
N GLY A 78 -12.49 6.66 1.94
CA GLY A 78 -12.79 7.42 0.73
C GLY A 78 -11.78 8.53 0.44
N ASN A 79 -10.60 8.52 1.05
CA ASN A 79 -9.51 9.42 0.67
C ASN A 79 -8.87 8.97 -0.65
N GLU A 80 -8.64 9.90 -1.55
CA GLU A 80 -8.04 9.64 -2.86
C GLU A 80 -6.53 9.43 -2.75
N LEU A 81 -6.07 8.22 -3.03
CA LEU A 81 -4.65 7.84 -3.02
C LEU A 81 -3.99 8.00 -4.38
N ALA A 82 -4.74 7.77 -5.46
CA ALA A 82 -4.30 7.97 -6.83
C ALA A 82 -5.46 8.43 -7.70
N VAL A 83 -5.27 9.52 -8.44
CA VAL A 83 -6.28 10.13 -9.30
C VAL A 83 -5.74 10.40 -10.69
N SER A 84 -6.63 10.50 -11.68
CA SER A 84 -6.28 10.98 -13.03
C SER A 84 -6.62 12.45 -13.14
N ALA A 85 -5.60 13.30 -13.21
CA ALA A 85 -5.75 14.72 -13.46
C ALA A 85 -5.71 15.01 -14.97
N THR A 86 -6.52 15.96 -15.42
CA THR A 86 -6.45 16.47 -16.80
C THR A 86 -5.09 17.10 -17.05
N ALA A 87 -4.44 16.70 -18.11
CA ALA A 87 -3.17 17.21 -18.58
C ALA A 87 -3.21 17.40 -20.09
N GLU A 88 -2.19 17.99 -20.66
CA GLU A 88 -2.11 18.16 -22.10
C GLU A 88 -0.73 17.77 -22.63
N THR A 89 -0.72 17.10 -23.78
CA THR A 89 0.51 16.75 -24.48
C THR A 89 0.78 17.79 -25.55
N VAL A 90 1.98 18.40 -25.52
CA VAL A 90 2.42 19.38 -26.51
C VAL A 90 3.18 18.66 -27.62
N PHE A 91 2.73 18.83 -28.87
CA PHE A 91 3.39 18.25 -30.05
C PHE A 91 3.56 19.26 -31.20
N LEU A 92 4.49 18.98 -32.05
CA LEU A 92 4.77 19.75 -33.28
C LEU A 92 4.25 19.00 -34.51
N SER A 93 3.80 19.77 -35.49
CA SER A 93 3.70 19.36 -36.90
C SER A 93 4.85 19.98 -37.68
N PRO A 94 6.04 19.33 -37.75
CA PRO A 94 7.21 19.90 -38.41
C PRO A 94 6.93 20.25 -39.88
N LYS A 95 6.04 19.50 -40.54
CA LYS A 95 5.60 19.78 -41.90
C LYS A 95 4.90 21.15 -42.01
N GLU A 96 3.93 21.40 -41.12
CA GLU A 96 3.18 22.67 -41.13
C GLU A 96 4.06 23.86 -40.73
N LEU A 97 4.96 23.65 -39.72
CA LEU A 97 5.93 24.66 -39.33
C LEU A 97 6.88 25.02 -40.47
N ALA A 98 7.31 24.04 -41.28
CA ALA A 98 8.15 24.31 -42.47
C ALA A 98 7.37 25.11 -43.55
N GLU A 99 6.11 24.74 -43.80
CA GLU A 99 5.23 25.45 -44.73
C GLU A 99 4.94 26.89 -44.26
N GLU A 100 4.82 27.11 -42.96
CA GLU A 100 4.59 28.43 -42.37
C GLU A 100 5.84 29.31 -42.47
N LEU A 101 7.02 28.78 -42.25
CA LEU A 101 8.29 29.51 -42.38
C LEU A 101 8.57 30.01 -43.81
N GLU A 102 7.94 29.45 -44.86
CA GLU A 102 8.03 29.94 -46.24
C GLU A 102 7.17 31.21 -46.50
N LYS A 103 6.23 31.53 -45.55
CA LYS A 103 5.35 32.68 -45.70
C LYS A 103 6.04 33.96 -45.21
N PRO A 104 5.99 35.08 -45.99
CA PRO A 104 6.68 36.33 -45.66
C PRO A 104 6.08 37.04 -44.42
N GLU A 105 4.87 36.69 -43.99
CA GLU A 105 4.19 37.25 -42.83
C GLU A 105 4.57 36.57 -41.51
N THR A 106 5.32 35.48 -41.53
CA THR A 106 5.72 34.73 -40.34
C THR A 106 6.58 35.57 -39.39
N LYS A 107 6.18 35.69 -38.12
CA LYS A 107 6.80 36.55 -37.10
C LYS A 107 7.88 35.86 -36.28
N TRP A 108 7.98 34.52 -36.35
CA TRP A 108 8.88 33.70 -35.55
C TRP A 108 9.94 33.00 -36.43
N THR A 109 11.02 32.54 -35.79
CA THR A 109 12.07 31.72 -36.41
C THR A 109 12.16 30.39 -35.66
N LYS A 110 12.84 29.38 -36.23
CA LYS A 110 13.07 28.10 -35.55
C LYS A 110 13.73 28.30 -34.20
N GLU A 111 14.71 29.23 -34.15
CA GLU A 111 15.45 29.52 -32.91
C GLU A 111 14.57 30.20 -31.87
N SER A 112 13.73 31.18 -32.26
CA SER A 112 12.84 31.88 -31.33
C SER A 112 11.74 30.95 -30.77
N LEU A 113 11.14 30.13 -31.64
CA LEU A 113 10.12 29.17 -31.25
C LEU A 113 10.70 28.09 -30.34
N SER A 114 11.83 27.46 -30.70
CA SER A 114 12.49 26.45 -29.92
C SER A 114 12.97 26.97 -28.55
N THR A 115 13.46 28.23 -28.51
CA THR A 115 13.85 28.87 -27.24
C THR A 115 12.64 29.09 -26.33
N GLY A 116 11.54 29.63 -26.86
CA GLY A 116 10.33 29.89 -26.08
C GLY A 116 9.71 28.56 -25.50
N LEU A 117 9.58 27.56 -26.38
CA LEU A 117 9.07 26.25 -25.95
C LEU A 117 10.02 25.56 -24.96
N SER A 118 11.35 25.69 -25.15
CA SER A 118 12.34 25.15 -24.20
C SER A 118 12.19 25.74 -22.80
N GLN A 119 12.00 27.06 -22.71
CA GLN A 119 11.82 27.75 -21.42
C GLN A 119 10.51 27.37 -20.73
N LEU A 120 9.42 27.23 -21.46
CA LEU A 120 8.11 26.89 -20.91
C LEU A 120 8.00 25.41 -20.54
N LEU A 121 8.57 24.52 -21.36
CA LEU A 121 8.41 23.07 -21.21
C LEU A 121 9.56 22.38 -20.47
N GLY A 122 10.68 23.07 -20.22
CA GLY A 122 11.87 22.48 -19.58
C GLY A 122 12.51 21.36 -20.43
N VAL A 123 12.38 21.43 -21.76
CA VAL A 123 12.99 20.54 -22.75
C VAL A 123 14.17 21.26 -23.40
N THR A 124 15.23 20.54 -23.76
CA THR A 124 16.39 21.18 -24.37
C THR A 124 16.04 21.77 -25.76
N GLN A 125 16.58 22.95 -26.07
CA GLN A 125 16.34 23.61 -27.34
C GLN A 125 16.79 22.76 -28.52
N GLU A 126 17.90 22.04 -28.36
CA GLU A 126 18.47 21.14 -29.37
C GLU A 126 17.49 20.04 -29.77
N SER A 127 16.81 19.43 -28.78
CA SER A 127 15.82 18.38 -29.01
C SER A 127 14.63 18.90 -29.84
N ILE A 128 14.14 20.12 -29.53
CA ILE A 128 13.03 20.75 -30.27
C ILE A 128 13.45 21.04 -31.68
N LEU A 129 14.64 21.59 -31.90
CA LEU A 129 15.19 21.87 -33.23
C LEU A 129 15.33 20.57 -34.05
N GLU A 130 15.86 19.49 -33.46
CA GLU A 130 15.95 18.20 -34.12
C GLU A 130 14.59 17.67 -34.57
N GLN A 131 13.56 17.81 -33.72
CA GLN A 131 12.20 17.44 -34.08
C GLN A 131 11.65 18.29 -35.24
N MET A 132 11.90 19.59 -35.23
CA MET A 132 11.49 20.52 -36.32
C MET A 132 12.16 20.21 -37.66
N GLU A 133 13.32 19.56 -37.68
CA GLU A 133 13.99 19.15 -38.94
C GLU A 133 13.31 17.96 -39.63
N ARG A 134 12.41 17.26 -38.98
CA ARG A 134 11.68 16.10 -39.53
C ARG A 134 10.47 16.53 -40.35
N THR A 135 10.68 17.36 -41.36
CA THR A 135 9.62 18.03 -42.14
C THR A 135 8.63 17.11 -42.86
N TYR A 136 8.85 15.80 -42.85
CA TYR A 136 7.91 14.78 -43.32
C TYR A 136 6.88 14.39 -42.26
N SER A 137 7.14 14.67 -40.97
CA SER A 137 6.28 14.34 -39.85
C SER A 137 5.23 15.40 -39.61
N GLN A 138 4.04 14.96 -39.16
CA GLN A 138 2.95 15.83 -38.72
C GLN A 138 2.69 15.72 -37.21
N TYR A 139 3.43 14.85 -36.50
CA TYR A 139 3.26 14.61 -35.09
C TYR A 139 4.59 14.23 -34.42
N GLU A 140 5.21 15.19 -33.74
CA GLU A 140 6.42 15.02 -32.96
C GLU A 140 6.16 15.55 -31.54
N VAL A 141 6.15 14.66 -30.54
CA VAL A 141 5.86 15.03 -29.14
C VAL A 141 7.04 15.78 -28.53
N VAL A 142 6.79 17.01 -28.08
CA VAL A 142 7.77 17.85 -27.37
C VAL A 142 7.75 17.54 -25.88
N LYS A 143 6.56 17.52 -25.28
CA LYS A 143 6.39 17.25 -23.86
C LYS A 143 5.04 16.58 -23.63
N LEU A 144 5.09 15.42 -22.94
CA LEU A 144 3.91 14.71 -22.48
C LEU A 144 3.37 15.35 -21.21
N ARG A 145 2.04 15.41 -21.08
CA ARG A 145 1.29 15.62 -19.85
C ARG A 145 1.73 16.84 -19.04
N VAL A 146 1.79 17.99 -19.70
CA VAL A 146 1.98 19.26 -19.01
C VAL A 146 0.72 19.61 -18.20
N ASP A 147 0.92 20.28 -17.09
CA ASP A 147 -0.17 20.80 -16.26
C ASP A 147 -0.90 21.96 -16.97
N GLU A 148 -2.08 22.31 -16.45
CA GLU A 148 -2.95 23.34 -17.03
C GLU A 148 -2.27 24.71 -17.12
N ASP A 149 -1.49 25.09 -16.08
CA ASP A 149 -0.79 26.37 -16.05
C ASP A 149 0.27 26.44 -17.14
N THR A 150 1.06 25.39 -17.31
CA THR A 150 2.06 25.26 -18.37
C THR A 150 1.41 25.23 -19.75
N ALA A 151 0.30 24.50 -19.91
CA ALA A 151 -0.45 24.43 -21.16
C ALA A 151 -1.02 25.81 -21.54
N ASN A 152 -1.55 26.56 -20.59
CA ASN A 152 -2.05 27.92 -20.80
C ASN A 152 -0.92 28.90 -21.19
N ALA A 153 0.24 28.79 -20.52
CA ALA A 153 1.42 29.58 -20.89
C ALA A 153 1.92 29.29 -22.33
N VAL A 154 1.89 28.00 -22.71
CA VAL A 154 2.21 27.64 -24.12
C VAL A 154 1.19 28.22 -25.09
N ARG A 155 -0.12 28.15 -24.80
CA ARG A 155 -1.16 28.75 -25.67
C ARG A 155 -0.99 30.25 -25.80
N GLU A 156 -0.71 30.95 -24.71
CA GLU A 156 -0.45 32.40 -24.75
C GLU A 156 0.77 32.72 -25.60
N PHE A 157 1.88 32.00 -25.41
CA PHE A 157 3.08 32.16 -26.24
C PHE A 157 2.83 31.91 -27.74
N LEU A 158 2.07 30.86 -28.08
CA LEU A 158 1.72 30.53 -29.45
C LEU A 158 0.83 31.61 -30.09
N ASN A 159 -0.16 32.13 -29.36
CA ASN A 159 -1.06 33.17 -29.79
C ASN A 159 -0.31 34.51 -30.01
N ASP A 160 0.55 34.90 -29.07
CA ASP A 160 1.31 36.15 -29.13
C ASP A 160 2.28 36.20 -30.34
N ASN A 161 2.83 35.03 -30.72
CA ASN A 161 3.74 34.88 -31.82
C ASN A 161 3.03 34.44 -33.13
N GLU A 162 1.70 34.27 -33.13
CA GLU A 162 0.91 33.79 -34.27
C GLU A 162 1.47 32.48 -34.85
N VAL A 163 1.85 31.51 -33.99
CA VAL A 163 2.45 30.24 -34.42
C VAL A 163 1.35 29.22 -34.72
N HIS A 164 1.42 28.62 -35.92
CA HIS A 164 0.63 27.45 -36.29
C HIS A 164 1.55 26.26 -36.49
N GLY A 165 1.04 25.04 -36.22
CA GLY A 165 1.84 23.80 -36.28
C GLY A 165 2.44 23.35 -34.95
N VAL A 166 2.07 24.00 -33.82
CA VAL A 166 2.25 23.51 -32.48
C VAL A 166 0.87 23.31 -31.87
N TYR A 167 0.62 22.14 -31.29
CA TYR A 167 -0.69 21.73 -30.83
C TYR A 167 -0.63 21.19 -29.42
N LEU A 168 -1.74 21.32 -28.72
CA LEU A 168 -1.96 20.72 -27.41
C LEU A 168 -3.13 19.73 -27.53
N GLU A 169 -2.88 18.50 -27.12
CA GLU A 169 -3.87 17.42 -27.13
C GLU A 169 -4.20 17.03 -25.69
N THR A 170 -5.50 16.89 -25.39
CA THR A 170 -5.95 16.46 -24.05
C THR A 170 -5.43 15.08 -23.72
N ASP A 171 -4.80 14.96 -22.55
CA ASP A 171 -4.24 13.74 -22.01
C ASP A 171 -4.64 13.62 -20.52
N ALA A 172 -4.33 12.52 -19.88
CA ALA A 172 -4.53 12.31 -18.47
C ALA A 172 -3.20 11.98 -17.78
N LYS A 173 -2.90 12.70 -16.69
CA LYS A 173 -1.71 12.46 -15.86
C LYS A 173 -2.14 11.79 -14.57
N ARG A 174 -1.53 10.65 -14.26
CA ARG A 174 -1.68 10.02 -12.96
C ARG A 174 -1.02 10.87 -11.89
N TYR A 175 -1.73 11.13 -10.81
CA TYR A 175 -1.29 11.95 -9.69
C TYR A 175 -1.57 11.23 -8.37
N TYR A 176 -0.60 11.31 -7.46
CA TYR A 176 -0.64 10.66 -6.16
C TYR A 176 -0.61 11.74 -5.07
N PRO A 177 -1.77 12.14 -4.51
CA PRO A 177 -1.89 13.29 -3.60
C PRO A 177 -0.99 13.21 -2.37
N TYR A 178 -0.74 12.01 -1.87
CA TYR A 178 0.08 11.79 -0.68
C TYR A 178 1.57 11.49 -0.98
N GLY A 179 1.98 11.56 -2.23
CA GLY A 179 3.38 11.41 -2.66
C GLY A 179 4.01 10.09 -2.24
N SER A 180 4.59 10.03 -1.02
CA SER A 180 5.32 8.87 -0.53
C SER A 180 4.52 7.87 0.31
N LEU A 181 3.20 8.09 0.51
CA LEU A 181 2.37 7.20 1.32
C LEU A 181 1.96 5.94 0.56
N ALA A 182 2.10 4.77 1.20
CA ALA A 182 1.72 3.45 0.69
C ALA A 182 2.31 3.10 -0.70
N VAL A 183 3.47 3.65 -1.03
CA VAL A 183 4.06 3.60 -2.38
C VAL A 183 4.24 2.19 -2.92
N HIS A 184 4.61 1.23 -2.07
CA HIS A 184 4.85 -0.16 -2.47
C HIS A 184 3.55 -0.95 -2.66
N VAL A 185 2.44 -0.44 -2.15
CA VAL A 185 1.11 -1.02 -2.34
C VAL A 185 0.43 -0.40 -3.55
N ILE A 186 0.36 0.93 -3.60
CA ILE A 186 -0.27 1.65 -4.72
C ILE A 186 0.48 1.36 -6.01
N GLY A 187 1.81 1.49 -6.00
CA GLY A 187 2.63 1.39 -7.19
C GLY A 187 2.51 2.63 -8.08
N PHE A 188 3.01 2.56 -9.30
CA PHE A 188 3.03 3.69 -10.23
C PHE A 188 2.81 3.25 -11.66
N VAL A 189 2.44 4.23 -12.49
CA VAL A 189 2.28 4.05 -13.94
C VAL A 189 3.50 4.55 -14.70
N GLY A 190 3.75 3.95 -15.85
CA GLY A 190 4.76 4.40 -16.81
C GLY A 190 4.36 5.65 -17.57
N THR A 191 5.24 6.08 -18.47
CA THR A 191 5.00 7.24 -19.34
C THR A 191 3.86 7.03 -20.35
N ASP A 192 3.48 5.80 -20.58
CA ASP A 192 2.35 5.38 -21.44
C ASP A 192 1.04 5.18 -20.65
N ASN A 193 1.03 5.52 -19.36
CA ASN A 193 -0.09 5.32 -18.43
C ASN A 193 -0.41 3.84 -18.12
N THR A 194 0.50 2.92 -18.44
CA THR A 194 0.39 1.50 -18.06
C THR A 194 0.92 1.30 -16.64
N GLY A 195 0.25 0.53 -15.82
CA GLY A 195 0.69 0.19 -14.47
C GLY A 195 1.96 -0.66 -14.49
N LEU A 196 2.97 -0.27 -13.70
CA LEU A 196 4.27 -0.96 -13.67
C LEU A 196 4.50 -1.71 -12.36
N TYR A 197 3.98 -1.21 -11.24
CA TYR A 197 4.15 -1.79 -9.91
C TYR A 197 2.85 -1.68 -9.09
N GLY A 198 2.77 -2.47 -8.01
CA GLY A 198 1.70 -2.42 -7.01
C GLY A 198 0.31 -2.69 -7.60
N LEU A 199 -0.71 -2.03 -7.03
CA LEU A 199 -2.10 -2.11 -7.47
C LEU A 199 -2.30 -1.56 -8.88
N GLU A 200 -1.53 -0.52 -9.26
CA GLU A 200 -1.56 0.03 -10.61
C GLU A 200 -1.27 -1.04 -11.68
N ALA A 201 -0.34 -1.96 -11.40
CA ALA A 201 -0.03 -3.07 -12.31
C ALA A 201 -0.97 -4.27 -12.13
N GLN A 202 -1.35 -4.57 -10.88
CA GLN A 202 -2.18 -5.75 -10.58
C GLN A 202 -3.60 -5.62 -11.12
N TYR A 203 -4.16 -4.40 -11.07
CA TYR A 203 -5.51 -4.07 -11.50
C TYR A 203 -5.50 -3.19 -12.76
N GLU A 204 -4.53 -3.43 -13.66
CA GLU A 204 -4.41 -2.67 -14.92
C GLU A 204 -5.67 -2.74 -15.76
N GLU A 205 -6.29 -3.91 -15.90
CA GLU A 205 -7.47 -4.13 -16.74
C GLU A 205 -8.68 -3.34 -16.23
N GLU A 206 -8.85 -3.25 -14.91
CA GLU A 206 -9.93 -2.51 -14.27
C GLU A 206 -9.66 -1.01 -14.28
N LEU A 207 -8.43 -0.60 -13.92
CA LEU A 207 -8.07 0.79 -13.76
C LEU A 207 -7.94 1.55 -15.09
N GLN A 208 -7.41 0.93 -16.15
CA GLN A 208 -7.03 1.61 -17.39
C GLN A 208 -8.23 2.23 -18.14
N GLY A 209 -9.40 1.58 -18.08
CA GLY A 209 -10.57 1.96 -18.87
C GLY A 209 -10.42 1.64 -20.36
N GLN A 210 -11.38 2.06 -21.14
CA GLN A 210 -11.42 1.82 -22.59
C GLN A 210 -11.46 3.15 -23.33
N THR A 211 -10.45 3.41 -24.15
CA THR A 211 -10.40 4.61 -24.98
C THR A 211 -11.51 4.62 -26.01
N GLY A 212 -12.12 5.77 -26.19
CA GLY A 212 -13.09 6.02 -27.26
C GLY A 212 -12.41 6.44 -28.57
N LEU A 213 -13.17 6.48 -29.64
CA LEU A 213 -12.71 6.89 -30.94
C LEU A 213 -13.78 7.77 -31.61
N VAL A 214 -13.40 8.96 -32.06
CA VAL A 214 -14.21 9.81 -32.92
C VAL A 214 -13.66 9.71 -34.34
N VAL A 215 -14.42 9.10 -35.23
CA VAL A 215 -14.08 8.99 -36.65
C VAL A 215 -14.86 10.06 -37.40
N SER A 216 -14.20 11.11 -37.88
CA SER A 216 -14.80 12.21 -38.66
C SER A 216 -14.28 12.23 -40.07
N ALA A 217 -15.12 12.66 -41.01
CA ALA A 217 -14.67 12.90 -42.39
C ALA A 217 -13.73 14.14 -42.46
N LYS A 218 -12.67 14.05 -43.27
CA LYS A 218 -11.72 15.12 -43.49
C LYS A 218 -11.65 15.53 -44.96
N ASP A 219 -11.35 16.80 -45.20
CA ASP A 219 -11.01 17.33 -46.54
C ASP A 219 -9.60 16.90 -46.99
N ASN A 220 -9.23 17.22 -48.23
CA ASN A 220 -7.90 16.95 -48.74
C ASN A 220 -6.77 17.74 -48.02
N GLY A 221 -7.10 18.72 -47.19
CA GLY A 221 -6.19 19.47 -46.33
C GLY A 221 -6.08 18.91 -44.93
N GLY A 222 -6.86 17.84 -44.59
CA GLY A 222 -6.86 17.22 -43.27
C GLY A 222 -7.81 17.85 -42.25
N ASN A 223 -8.60 18.87 -42.64
CA ASN A 223 -9.56 19.52 -41.77
C ASN A 223 -10.85 18.69 -41.66
N ALA A 224 -11.42 18.60 -40.46
CA ALA A 224 -12.70 17.94 -40.28
C ALA A 224 -13.79 18.61 -41.06
N LEU A 225 -14.55 17.83 -41.85
CA LEU A 225 -15.73 18.32 -42.57
C LEU A 225 -16.91 18.34 -41.61
N PRO A 226 -17.43 19.52 -41.21
CA PRO A 226 -18.62 19.57 -40.38
C PRO A 226 -19.81 19.03 -41.20
N TYR A 227 -20.50 18.04 -40.64
CA TYR A 227 -21.78 17.46 -41.09
C TYR A 227 -21.77 16.27 -42.05
N GLU A 228 -20.64 15.64 -42.46
CA GLU A 228 -20.76 14.55 -43.43
C GLU A 228 -20.71 13.12 -42.86
N TYR A 229 -19.92 12.79 -41.89
CA TYR A 229 -19.89 11.47 -41.23
C TYR A 229 -19.09 11.55 -39.95
N GLU A 230 -19.77 11.38 -38.83
CA GLU A 230 -19.11 11.27 -37.54
C GLU A 230 -19.61 10.01 -36.86
N GLN A 231 -18.70 9.11 -36.54
CA GLN A 231 -18.98 7.91 -35.78
C GLN A 231 -18.25 8.02 -34.44
N TYR A 232 -19.03 8.07 -33.37
CA TYR A 232 -18.55 8.19 -32.02
C TYR A 232 -18.57 6.82 -31.33
N TYR A 233 -17.43 6.36 -30.91
CA TYR A 233 -17.25 5.24 -30.00
C TYR A 233 -16.98 5.81 -28.62
N ALA A 234 -17.88 5.59 -27.68
CA ALA A 234 -17.76 6.14 -26.34
C ALA A 234 -16.52 5.61 -25.63
N SER A 235 -15.79 6.50 -24.95
CA SER A 235 -14.78 6.07 -23.97
C SER A 235 -15.47 5.61 -22.69
N HIS A 236 -14.90 4.62 -22.04
CA HIS A 236 -15.33 4.17 -20.71
C HIS A 236 -14.15 4.36 -19.75
N ASN A 237 -14.34 5.20 -18.73
CA ASN A 237 -13.34 5.38 -17.71
C ASN A 237 -13.09 4.06 -16.97
N GLY A 238 -11.89 3.92 -16.42
CA GLY A 238 -11.54 2.78 -15.59
C GLY A 238 -12.39 2.73 -14.32
N ASP A 239 -12.44 1.55 -13.74
CA ASP A 239 -13.13 1.28 -12.50
C ASP A 239 -12.30 1.75 -11.31
N ASP A 240 -12.96 2.20 -10.25
CA ASP A 240 -12.34 2.70 -9.03
C ASP A 240 -12.07 1.55 -8.05
N LEU A 241 -10.93 1.60 -7.38
CA LEU A 241 -10.59 0.67 -6.30
C LEU A 241 -10.86 1.32 -4.94
N VAL A 242 -11.54 0.61 -4.05
CA VAL A 242 -11.66 0.96 -2.64
C VAL A 242 -10.85 -0.05 -1.83
N LEU A 243 -9.85 0.45 -1.13
CA LEU A 243 -8.90 -0.38 -0.41
C LEU A 243 -9.33 -0.67 1.03
N THR A 244 -8.71 -1.68 1.63
CA THR A 244 -8.72 -1.91 3.08
C THR A 244 -7.74 -1.00 3.81
N LEU A 245 -6.75 -0.41 3.10
CA LEU A 245 -5.78 0.52 3.66
C LEU A 245 -6.47 1.70 4.34
N ASP A 246 -5.92 2.09 5.47
CA ASP A 246 -6.32 3.28 6.21
C ASP A 246 -5.17 4.29 6.22
N THR A 247 -5.41 5.48 5.68
CA THR A 247 -4.39 6.53 5.53
C THR A 247 -3.72 6.90 6.86
N ASN A 248 -4.46 6.92 7.97
CA ASN A 248 -3.90 7.25 9.28
C ASN A 248 -3.06 6.11 9.85
N VAL A 249 -3.54 4.86 9.74
CA VAL A 249 -2.77 3.67 10.15
C VAL A 249 -1.48 3.58 9.34
N GLN A 250 -1.57 3.78 8.02
CA GLN A 250 -0.42 3.79 7.13
C GLN A 250 0.59 4.89 7.49
N TYR A 251 0.11 6.11 7.77
CA TYR A 251 0.96 7.24 8.14
C TYR A 251 1.79 6.94 9.41
N TYR A 252 1.15 6.46 10.49
CA TYR A 252 1.87 6.16 11.71
C TYR A 252 2.82 4.97 11.54
N LEU A 253 2.42 3.96 10.77
CA LEU A 253 3.26 2.82 10.46
C LEU A 253 4.53 3.28 9.72
N GLU A 254 4.39 4.06 8.63
CA GLU A 254 5.52 4.58 7.86
C GLU A 254 6.44 5.47 8.69
N LYS A 255 5.86 6.42 9.43
CA LYS A 255 6.61 7.35 10.28
C LYS A 255 7.54 6.62 11.22
N TYR A 256 7.01 5.70 12.01
CA TYR A 256 7.78 5.07 13.07
C TYR A 256 8.70 3.95 12.54
N VAL A 257 8.34 3.25 11.47
CA VAL A 257 9.24 2.30 10.80
C VAL A 257 10.42 3.02 10.15
N LYS A 258 10.18 4.18 9.53
CA LYS A 258 11.26 5.03 9.01
C LYS A 258 12.18 5.52 10.12
N GLU A 259 11.62 6.12 11.18
CA GLU A 259 12.40 6.58 12.33
C GLU A 259 13.29 5.45 12.92
N MET A 260 12.74 4.24 13.04
CA MET A 260 13.47 3.06 13.49
C MET A 260 14.60 2.68 12.54
N ALA A 261 14.31 2.59 11.24
CA ALA A 261 15.30 2.19 10.24
C ALA A 261 16.45 3.20 10.15
N ASP A 262 16.18 4.49 10.32
CA ASP A 262 17.17 5.56 10.35
C ASP A 262 17.96 5.55 11.66
N GLN A 263 17.29 5.41 12.80
CA GLN A 263 17.93 5.38 14.12
C GLN A 263 18.91 4.21 14.26
N PHE A 264 18.58 3.05 13.73
CA PHE A 264 19.41 1.85 13.83
C PHE A 264 20.18 1.54 12.54
N GLU A 265 20.25 2.49 11.62
CA GLU A 265 21.03 2.40 10.38
C GLU A 265 20.82 1.06 9.63
N ALA A 266 19.57 0.65 9.48
CA ALA A 266 19.21 -0.65 8.91
C ALA A 266 19.74 -0.81 7.48
N ALA A 267 20.81 -1.60 7.30
CA ALA A 267 21.51 -1.73 6.02
C ALA A 267 20.61 -2.24 4.88
N ASN A 268 19.69 -3.14 5.20
CA ASN A 268 18.74 -3.70 4.25
C ASN A 268 17.31 -3.18 4.45
N GLY A 269 17.13 -2.14 5.29
CA GLY A 269 15.86 -1.48 5.51
C GLY A 269 14.94 -2.20 6.48
N ALA A 270 13.64 -1.89 6.39
CA ALA A 270 12.62 -2.41 7.28
C ALA A 270 11.29 -2.61 6.55
N THR A 271 10.40 -3.37 7.16
CA THR A 271 9.02 -3.56 6.70
C THR A 271 8.06 -3.62 7.88
N GLY A 272 6.82 -3.24 7.65
CA GLY A 272 5.75 -3.34 8.62
C GLY A 272 4.41 -3.63 7.95
N ILE A 273 3.57 -4.41 8.60
CA ILE A 273 2.21 -4.74 8.15
C ILE A 273 1.27 -4.61 9.34
N VAL A 274 0.14 -3.96 9.15
CA VAL A 274 -1.00 -3.97 10.08
C VAL A 274 -2.19 -4.59 9.36
N MET A 275 -2.82 -5.59 9.96
CA MET A 275 -3.89 -6.37 9.34
C MET A 275 -5.06 -6.56 10.31
N ASP A 276 -6.28 -6.48 9.81
CA ASP A 276 -7.50 -6.87 10.51
C ASP A 276 -7.54 -8.39 10.64
N VAL A 277 -7.62 -8.90 11.87
CA VAL A 277 -7.56 -10.35 12.11
C VAL A 277 -8.86 -11.09 11.79
N LYS A 278 -9.97 -10.36 11.60
CA LYS A 278 -11.31 -10.91 11.34
C LYS A 278 -11.68 -10.98 9.87
N THR A 279 -10.93 -10.30 9.01
CA THR A 279 -11.17 -10.24 7.55
C THR A 279 -9.93 -10.60 6.73
N GLY A 280 -8.73 -10.40 7.27
CA GLY A 280 -7.49 -10.45 6.50
C GLY A 280 -7.18 -9.16 5.75
N GLY A 281 -8.01 -8.12 5.89
CA GLY A 281 -7.81 -6.81 5.26
C GLY A 281 -6.55 -6.13 5.77
N VAL A 282 -5.67 -5.72 4.86
CA VAL A 282 -4.43 -5.01 5.19
C VAL A 282 -4.75 -3.54 5.42
N LEU A 283 -4.62 -3.06 6.67
CA LEU A 283 -4.87 -1.68 7.07
C LEU A 283 -3.66 -0.77 6.79
N GLY A 284 -2.48 -1.34 6.74
CA GLY A 284 -1.24 -0.63 6.43
C GLY A 284 -0.12 -1.59 6.07
N MET A 285 0.71 -1.21 5.10
CA MET A 285 1.87 -1.96 4.65
C MET A 285 2.98 -1.00 4.22
N VAL A 286 4.15 -1.15 4.82
CA VAL A 286 5.31 -0.30 4.53
C VAL A 286 6.55 -1.12 4.20
N SER A 287 7.34 -0.62 3.29
CA SER A 287 8.73 -1.03 3.06
C SER A 287 9.61 0.20 3.10
N TYR A 288 10.81 0.06 3.67
CA TYR A 288 11.79 1.13 3.74
C TYR A 288 13.13 0.63 3.18
N PRO A 289 13.83 1.41 2.34
CA PRO A 289 13.54 2.79 1.93
C PRO A 289 12.30 2.92 1.05
N ASN A 290 11.60 4.07 1.17
CA ASN A 290 10.47 4.45 0.32
C ASN A 290 10.87 5.55 -0.70
N TYR A 291 9.92 6.00 -1.52
CA TYR A 291 10.13 6.99 -2.58
C TYR A 291 8.85 7.82 -2.82
N ASP A 292 8.91 8.81 -3.71
CA ASP A 292 7.75 9.59 -4.15
C ASP A 292 7.17 9.01 -5.44
N LEU A 293 5.88 8.64 -5.43
CA LEU A 293 5.18 8.09 -6.59
C LEU A 293 5.13 9.07 -7.77
N ASN A 294 5.06 10.38 -7.50
CA ASN A 294 5.07 11.39 -8.55
C ASN A 294 6.45 11.55 -9.20
N ASN A 295 7.51 11.08 -8.54
CA ASN A 295 8.90 11.12 -9.01
C ASN A 295 9.60 9.75 -8.86
N TYR A 296 8.89 8.67 -9.15
CA TYR A 296 9.33 7.28 -8.90
C TYR A 296 10.71 6.94 -9.48
N SER A 297 11.14 7.61 -10.55
CA SER A 297 12.45 7.40 -11.17
C SER A 297 13.61 8.03 -10.40
N GLU A 298 13.34 8.96 -9.47
CA GLU A 298 14.35 9.54 -8.61
C GLU A 298 14.60 8.64 -7.39
N VAL A 299 15.88 8.38 -7.08
CA VAL A 299 16.23 7.68 -5.85
C VAL A 299 16.15 8.69 -4.70
N SER A 300 15.28 8.45 -3.71
CA SER A 300 15.01 9.40 -2.63
C SER A 300 15.91 9.20 -1.41
N ASP A 301 16.26 7.96 -1.07
CA ASP A 301 17.05 7.62 0.12
C ASP A 301 18.51 8.06 -0.03
N ALA A 302 19.02 8.75 1.01
CA ALA A 302 20.37 9.32 1.00
C ALA A 302 21.47 8.24 0.89
N ARG A 303 21.26 7.06 1.48
CA ARG A 303 22.23 5.94 1.43
C ARG A 303 22.30 5.34 0.03
N LEU A 304 21.15 5.21 -0.63
CA LEU A 304 21.06 4.73 -2.01
C LEU A 304 21.69 5.75 -2.97
N LYS A 305 21.49 7.07 -2.73
CA LYS A 305 22.15 8.14 -3.49
C LYS A 305 23.67 8.09 -3.33
N ALA A 306 24.16 7.95 -2.11
CA ALA A 306 25.59 7.85 -1.83
C ALA A 306 26.25 6.67 -2.57
N ALA A 307 25.59 5.51 -2.64
CA ALA A 307 26.09 4.35 -3.38
C ALA A 307 26.15 4.56 -4.91
N ILE A 308 25.30 5.43 -5.44
CA ILE A 308 25.36 5.85 -6.85
C ILE A 308 26.53 6.82 -7.06
N GLU A 309 26.68 7.80 -6.15
CA GLU A 309 27.69 8.85 -6.24
C GLU A 309 29.13 8.30 -6.10
N ASP A 310 29.34 7.32 -5.23
CA ASP A 310 30.63 6.65 -5.05
C ASP A 310 30.93 5.55 -6.07
N GLY A 311 29.96 5.24 -6.95
CA GLY A 311 30.07 4.25 -8.01
C GLY A 311 30.00 2.79 -7.54
N SER A 312 29.60 2.52 -6.29
CA SER A 312 29.42 1.16 -5.76
C SER A 312 28.17 0.47 -6.27
N ALA A 313 27.19 1.24 -6.78
CA ALA A 313 25.96 0.71 -7.37
C ALA A 313 25.47 1.55 -8.57
N SER A 314 24.75 0.94 -9.48
CA SER A 314 24.09 1.66 -10.59
C SER A 314 22.79 2.32 -10.16
N LEU A 315 22.37 3.37 -10.88
CA LEU A 315 21.06 4.00 -10.66
C LEU A 315 19.92 2.96 -10.78
N ALA A 316 19.96 2.11 -11.80
CA ALA A 316 18.93 1.09 -12.02
C ALA A 316 18.83 0.09 -10.85
N ASP A 317 19.96 -0.35 -10.30
CA ASP A 317 19.95 -1.27 -9.15
C ASP A 317 19.33 -0.60 -7.92
N GLN A 318 19.60 0.69 -7.68
CA GLN A 318 19.03 1.41 -6.55
C GLN A 318 17.55 1.74 -6.74
N GLN A 319 17.12 2.02 -7.97
CA GLN A 319 15.70 2.14 -8.30
C GLN A 319 14.95 0.84 -8.03
N LEU A 320 15.44 -0.30 -8.54
CA LEU A 320 14.84 -1.61 -8.27
C LEU A 320 14.80 -1.92 -6.76
N ARG A 321 15.82 -1.52 -6.02
CA ARG A 321 15.87 -1.71 -4.57
C ARG A 321 14.81 -0.87 -3.84
N GLN A 322 14.60 0.39 -4.23
CA GLN A 322 13.58 1.23 -3.59
C GLN A 322 12.14 0.86 -3.98
N TRP A 323 11.92 0.30 -5.18
CA TRP A 323 10.58 -0.12 -5.62
C TRP A 323 10.14 -1.46 -5.04
N ARG A 324 11.07 -2.20 -4.43
CA ARG A 324 10.83 -3.54 -3.91
C ARG A 324 9.93 -3.53 -2.68
N ASN A 325 8.79 -4.20 -2.74
CA ASN A 325 7.91 -4.41 -1.58
C ASN A 325 8.45 -5.54 -0.71
N LYS A 326 9.14 -5.20 0.39
CA LYS A 326 9.76 -6.18 1.29
C LYS A 326 8.77 -7.08 2.00
N ALA A 327 7.53 -6.61 2.19
CA ALA A 327 6.47 -7.41 2.80
C ALA A 327 6.07 -8.62 1.96
N LEU A 328 6.27 -8.53 0.63
CA LEU A 328 5.86 -9.53 -0.36
C LEU A 328 7.03 -10.19 -1.09
N ASN A 329 8.01 -9.37 -1.52
CA ASN A 329 9.06 -9.83 -2.43
C ASN A 329 10.29 -10.40 -1.70
N ASP A 330 10.42 -10.15 -0.40
CA ASP A 330 11.53 -10.64 0.42
C ASP A 330 11.08 -11.81 1.28
N THR A 331 11.97 -12.78 1.43
CA THR A 331 11.81 -13.87 2.38
C THR A 331 12.91 -13.81 3.43
N TYR A 332 12.58 -14.20 4.64
CA TYR A 332 13.52 -14.22 5.75
C TYR A 332 13.23 -15.36 6.71
N GLU A 333 14.19 -15.73 7.54
CA GLU A 333 13.96 -16.65 8.64
C GLU A 333 13.17 -15.93 9.73
N PRO A 334 11.94 -16.40 10.08
CA PRO A 334 11.06 -15.67 11.01
C PRO A 334 11.58 -15.66 12.44
N GLY A 335 12.51 -16.56 12.77
CA GLY A 335 13.02 -16.73 14.09
C GLY A 335 11.90 -16.99 15.13
N SER A 336 12.07 -16.48 16.32
CA SER A 336 11.16 -16.76 17.44
C SER A 336 9.72 -16.25 17.25
N THR A 337 9.41 -15.44 16.24
CA THR A 337 8.02 -15.09 15.93
C THR A 337 7.24 -16.27 15.38
N PHE A 338 7.91 -17.25 14.78
CA PHE A 338 7.30 -18.51 14.32
C PHE A 338 6.79 -19.39 15.48
N LYS A 339 7.33 -19.22 16.67
CA LYS A 339 6.89 -19.98 17.86
C LYS A 339 5.40 -19.82 18.17
N ILE A 340 4.74 -18.77 17.65
CA ILE A 340 3.29 -18.61 17.76
C ILE A 340 2.57 -19.80 17.09
N LEU A 341 3.03 -20.23 15.92
CA LEU A 341 2.45 -21.34 15.17
C LEU A 341 2.76 -22.68 15.85
N THR A 342 4.02 -22.87 16.27
CA THR A 342 4.45 -24.08 17.00
C THR A 342 3.68 -24.26 18.30
N LEU A 343 3.47 -23.14 19.05
CA LEU A 343 2.66 -23.15 20.29
C LEU A 343 1.22 -23.58 20.00
N SER A 344 0.61 -22.98 18.99
CA SER A 344 -0.78 -23.24 18.60
C SER A 344 -0.98 -24.69 18.17
N ALA A 345 -0.08 -25.21 17.33
CA ALA A 345 -0.13 -26.60 16.90
C ALA A 345 0.07 -27.59 18.07
N ALA A 346 1.03 -27.32 18.96
CA ALA A 346 1.30 -28.19 20.11
C ALA A 346 0.16 -28.20 21.14
N LEU A 347 -0.52 -27.06 21.32
CA LEU A 347 -1.72 -26.95 22.15
C LEU A 347 -2.91 -27.68 21.52
N GLU A 348 -3.11 -27.55 20.19
CA GLU A 348 -4.23 -28.18 19.48
C GLU A 348 -4.14 -29.72 19.55
N GLU A 349 -2.94 -30.27 19.32
CA GLU A 349 -2.68 -31.70 19.36
C GLU A 349 -2.54 -32.27 20.81
N GLY A 350 -2.65 -31.41 21.81
CA GLY A 350 -2.51 -31.83 23.22
C GLY A 350 -1.10 -32.32 23.58
N VAL A 351 -0.09 -31.96 22.82
CA VAL A 351 1.33 -32.21 23.14
C VAL A 351 1.73 -31.43 24.38
N VAL A 352 1.15 -30.26 24.57
CA VAL A 352 1.28 -29.41 25.75
C VAL A 352 -0.07 -28.84 26.13
N ASP A 353 -0.19 -28.44 27.41
CA ASP A 353 -1.32 -27.68 27.95
C ASP A 353 -0.82 -26.55 28.85
N MET A 354 -1.74 -25.75 29.42
CA MET A 354 -1.38 -24.60 30.27
C MET A 354 -0.68 -24.99 31.58
N SER A 355 -0.71 -26.27 31.98
CA SER A 355 -0.01 -26.79 33.14
C SER A 355 1.38 -27.37 32.80
N SER A 356 1.71 -27.48 31.54
CA SER A 356 2.97 -28.08 31.09
C SER A 356 4.18 -27.26 31.57
N THR A 357 5.26 -27.97 31.93
CA THR A 357 6.51 -27.38 32.39
C THR A 357 7.70 -27.91 31.63
N PHE A 358 8.78 -27.13 31.59
CA PHE A 358 9.99 -27.41 30.83
C PHE A 358 11.23 -27.14 31.67
N GLU A 359 12.28 -27.94 31.44
CA GLU A 359 13.62 -27.70 31.97
C GLU A 359 14.53 -27.18 30.86
N CYS A 360 15.25 -26.09 31.10
CA CYS A 360 16.20 -25.50 30.17
C CYS A 360 17.56 -25.32 30.81
N SER A 361 18.52 -26.13 30.40
CA SER A 361 19.93 -26.04 30.82
C SER A 361 20.81 -25.21 29.88
N GLY A 362 20.19 -24.45 28.98
CA GLY A 362 20.91 -23.59 28.00
C GLY A 362 21.12 -24.21 26.61
N SER A 363 20.82 -25.53 26.47
CA SER A 363 20.87 -26.20 25.16
C SER A 363 20.06 -27.49 25.17
N ILE A 364 19.84 -28.05 23.99
CA ILE A 364 19.26 -29.37 23.76
C ILE A 364 20.02 -30.09 22.65
N THR A 365 20.16 -31.41 22.72
CA THR A 365 20.81 -32.21 21.69
C THR A 365 19.79 -33.03 20.92
N VAL A 366 19.73 -32.83 19.59
CA VAL A 366 18.84 -33.55 18.67
C VAL A 366 19.69 -34.22 17.61
N MET A 367 19.54 -35.52 17.42
CA MET A 367 20.33 -36.32 16.44
C MET A 367 21.84 -36.07 16.51
N GLY A 368 22.38 -35.85 17.71
CA GLY A 368 23.82 -35.59 17.95
C GLY A 368 24.26 -34.16 17.68
N GLN A 369 23.39 -33.27 17.26
CA GLN A 369 23.65 -31.82 17.10
C GLN A 369 23.13 -31.07 18.35
N THR A 370 23.97 -30.18 18.88
CA THR A 370 23.60 -29.31 20.01
C THR A 370 23.03 -28.00 19.52
N ILE A 371 21.80 -27.69 19.90
CA ILE A 371 21.11 -26.43 19.62
C ILE A 371 21.05 -25.62 20.91
N HIS A 372 21.54 -24.39 20.85
CA HIS A 372 21.61 -23.51 22.01
C HIS A 372 20.34 -22.67 22.21
N CYS A 373 20.01 -22.44 23.45
CA CYS A 373 19.04 -21.41 23.83
C CYS A 373 19.68 -20.01 23.72
N SER A 374 18.87 -18.98 23.55
CA SER A 374 19.31 -17.59 23.63
C SER A 374 19.98 -17.26 24.96
N ASN A 375 19.46 -17.84 26.07
CA ASN A 375 20.12 -17.85 27.34
C ASN A 375 20.96 -19.13 27.46
N THR A 376 22.24 -19.06 27.19
CA THR A 376 23.18 -20.21 27.26
C THR A 376 23.41 -20.74 28.67
N SER A 377 23.09 -19.95 29.70
CA SER A 377 23.11 -20.41 31.11
C SER A 377 21.87 -21.22 31.50
N GLY A 378 20.84 -21.24 30.62
CA GLY A 378 19.57 -21.90 30.86
C GLY A 378 18.55 -21.01 31.56
N HIS A 379 17.28 -21.39 31.42
CA HIS A 379 16.15 -20.74 32.11
C HIS A 379 15.70 -21.52 33.36
N GLY A 380 16.26 -22.73 33.57
CA GLY A 380 15.82 -23.62 34.61
C GLY A 380 14.43 -24.18 34.39
N HIS A 381 13.72 -24.43 35.48
CA HIS A 381 12.32 -24.88 35.46
C HIS A 381 11.38 -23.72 35.13
N GLN A 382 10.51 -23.92 34.17
CA GLN A 382 9.58 -22.90 33.68
C GLN A 382 8.27 -23.51 33.19
N THR A 383 7.17 -22.80 33.39
CA THR A 383 5.85 -23.12 32.84
C THR A 383 5.81 -22.82 31.36
N LEU A 384 4.75 -23.25 30.64
CA LEU A 384 4.53 -22.94 29.23
C LEU A 384 4.50 -21.42 28.97
N LYS A 385 3.84 -20.63 29.84
CA LYS A 385 3.82 -19.15 29.74
C LYS A 385 5.22 -18.55 29.88
N GLU A 386 5.98 -18.96 30.89
CA GLU A 386 7.34 -18.51 31.11
C GLU A 386 8.28 -18.92 29.97
N ALA A 387 8.13 -20.16 29.45
CA ALA A 387 8.89 -20.64 28.31
C ALA A 387 8.60 -19.79 27.01
N THR A 388 7.34 -19.37 26.85
CA THR A 388 6.92 -18.49 25.76
C THR A 388 7.46 -17.07 25.97
N GLY A 389 7.33 -16.55 27.19
CA GLY A 389 7.86 -15.21 27.58
C GLY A 389 9.37 -15.11 27.46
N ASN A 390 10.10 -16.14 27.88
CA ASN A 390 11.56 -16.25 27.75
C ASN A 390 12.03 -16.63 26.35
N SER A 391 11.11 -16.92 25.44
CA SER A 391 11.42 -17.38 24.08
C SER A 391 12.38 -18.61 24.08
N CYS A 392 12.17 -19.56 24.98
CA CYS A 392 13.06 -20.69 25.22
C CYS A 392 13.13 -21.67 24.05
N ASN A 393 14.28 -21.77 23.34
CA ASN A 393 14.44 -22.69 22.22
C ASN A 393 14.25 -24.17 22.60
N PRO A 394 14.88 -24.69 23.67
CA PRO A 394 14.66 -26.09 24.07
C PRO A 394 13.21 -26.46 24.34
N ALA A 395 12.42 -25.54 24.94
CA ALA A 395 10.99 -25.80 25.18
C ALA A 395 10.23 -25.94 23.86
N PHE A 396 10.43 -25.05 22.91
CA PHE A 396 9.76 -25.08 21.60
C PHE A 396 10.25 -26.22 20.71
N ILE A 397 11.52 -26.59 20.80
CA ILE A 397 12.03 -27.82 20.16
C ILE A 397 11.30 -29.06 20.70
N ASN A 398 11.09 -29.16 22.02
CA ASN A 398 10.33 -30.26 22.62
C ASN A 398 8.87 -30.26 22.14
N CYS A 399 8.22 -29.09 22.00
CA CYS A 399 6.89 -28.96 21.40
C CYS A 399 6.88 -29.50 19.95
N GLY A 400 7.83 -29.07 19.10
CA GLY A 400 7.93 -29.53 17.73
C GLY A 400 8.21 -31.06 17.63
N LEU A 401 9.16 -31.57 18.40
CA LEU A 401 9.47 -32.99 18.41
C LEU A 401 8.28 -33.82 18.92
N GLY A 402 7.50 -33.29 19.86
CA GLY A 402 6.27 -33.92 20.35
C GLY A 402 5.17 -34.02 19.29
N LEU A 403 5.07 -33.02 18.38
CA LEU A 403 4.18 -33.05 17.21
C LEU A 403 4.62 -34.14 16.20
N GLY A 404 5.93 -34.29 16.02
CA GLY A 404 6.50 -35.12 14.99
C GLY A 404 6.53 -34.44 13.61
N THR A 405 7.33 -35.00 12.70
CA THR A 405 7.61 -34.39 11.37
C THR A 405 6.36 -34.23 10.50
N ASP A 406 5.53 -35.26 10.42
CA ASP A 406 4.36 -35.24 9.53
C ASP A 406 3.30 -34.26 10.00
N THR A 407 2.93 -34.29 11.29
CA THR A 407 1.94 -33.38 11.85
C THR A 407 2.41 -31.93 11.77
N PHE A 408 3.68 -31.66 12.08
CA PHE A 408 4.23 -30.32 11.99
C PHE A 408 4.17 -29.77 10.55
N TYR A 409 4.51 -30.61 9.58
CA TYR A 409 4.48 -30.24 8.15
C TYR A 409 3.03 -29.97 7.66
N GLU A 410 2.05 -30.77 8.14
CA GLU A 410 0.63 -30.54 7.87
C GLU A 410 0.13 -29.21 8.47
N TYR A 411 0.60 -28.80 9.66
CA TYR A 411 0.30 -27.47 10.20
C TYR A 411 0.91 -26.35 9.38
N MET A 412 2.14 -26.49 8.87
CA MET A 412 2.72 -25.50 7.95
C MET A 412 1.85 -25.31 6.71
N ARG A 413 1.32 -26.41 6.14
CA ARG A 413 0.38 -26.39 5.00
C ARG A 413 -0.95 -25.75 5.42
N SER A 414 -1.49 -26.16 6.57
CA SER A 414 -2.78 -25.69 7.05
C SER A 414 -2.77 -24.20 7.38
N PHE A 415 -1.66 -23.64 7.84
CA PHE A 415 -1.44 -22.21 8.02
C PHE A 415 -1.17 -21.45 6.72
N GLY A 416 -1.10 -22.11 5.56
CA GLY A 416 -0.94 -21.49 4.25
C GLY A 416 0.49 -21.08 3.88
N LEU A 417 1.50 -21.52 4.63
CA LEU A 417 2.88 -21.08 4.42
C LEU A 417 3.52 -21.66 3.16
N LEU A 418 3.09 -22.85 2.71
CA LEU A 418 3.73 -23.59 1.62
C LEU A 418 3.29 -23.12 0.23
N ASP A 419 2.11 -22.49 0.14
CA ASP A 419 1.46 -22.13 -1.14
C ASP A 419 1.42 -20.61 -1.41
N GLY A 420 1.97 -19.80 -0.49
CA GLY A 420 1.85 -18.35 -0.51
C GLY A 420 0.55 -17.85 0.14
N SER A 421 0.46 -16.56 0.41
CA SER A 421 -0.68 -15.96 1.12
C SER A 421 -1.91 -15.77 0.24
N GLY A 422 -1.71 -15.66 -1.07
CA GLY A 422 -2.76 -15.34 -2.04
C GLY A 422 -3.23 -13.88 -1.99
N ILE A 423 -2.42 -12.98 -1.44
CA ILE A 423 -2.73 -11.53 -1.44
C ILE A 423 -2.92 -11.03 -2.88
N ASP A 424 -3.83 -10.09 -3.04
CA ASP A 424 -4.19 -9.43 -4.30
C ASP A 424 -3.16 -8.36 -4.76
N LEU A 425 -1.88 -8.65 -4.56
CA LEU A 425 -0.75 -7.86 -5.04
C LEU A 425 0.23 -8.73 -5.81
N ALA A 426 0.77 -8.20 -6.90
CA ALA A 426 1.72 -8.93 -7.72
C ALA A 426 3.09 -9.12 -7.05
N GLY A 427 3.75 -10.24 -7.36
CA GLY A 427 5.15 -10.43 -7.01
C GLY A 427 5.41 -11.03 -5.64
N GLU A 428 4.43 -11.66 -4.99
CA GLU A 428 4.67 -12.40 -3.75
C GLU A 428 5.73 -13.52 -3.99
N ALA A 429 6.79 -13.49 -3.19
CA ALA A 429 7.83 -14.50 -3.26
C ALA A 429 7.36 -15.82 -2.63
N THR A 430 7.81 -16.93 -3.18
CA THR A 430 7.55 -18.23 -2.56
C THR A 430 8.50 -18.44 -1.39
N GLY A 431 8.00 -18.93 -0.26
CA GLY A 431 8.81 -19.35 0.87
C GLY A 431 9.78 -20.49 0.47
N ILE A 432 10.86 -20.62 1.21
CA ILE A 432 11.89 -21.64 1.00
C ILE A 432 11.80 -22.68 2.10
N PHE A 433 11.35 -23.87 1.76
CA PHE A 433 11.13 -24.98 2.70
C PHE A 433 11.79 -26.26 2.23
N MET A 434 12.21 -27.09 3.19
CA MET A 434 12.61 -28.47 2.92
C MET A 434 11.41 -29.27 2.37
N ALA A 435 11.61 -30.11 1.39
CA ALA A 435 10.55 -31.01 0.92
C ALA A 435 10.14 -32.00 2.05
N GLN A 436 8.86 -32.34 2.15
CA GLN A 436 8.35 -33.20 3.22
C GLN A 436 9.08 -34.57 3.26
N SER A 437 9.46 -35.11 2.08
CA SER A 437 10.22 -36.37 1.97
C SER A 437 11.60 -36.35 2.62
N ASP A 438 12.21 -35.16 2.72
CA ASP A 438 13.58 -34.96 3.19
C ASP A 438 13.59 -34.34 4.61
N PHE A 439 12.41 -34.00 5.14
CA PHE A 439 12.22 -33.27 6.41
C PHE A 439 12.55 -34.17 7.61
N SER A 440 13.72 -33.96 8.20
CA SER A 440 14.22 -34.77 9.32
C SER A 440 13.81 -34.21 10.68
N GLN A 441 14.04 -34.99 11.76
CA GLN A 441 13.87 -34.51 13.13
C GLN A 441 14.77 -33.32 13.50
N LEU A 442 15.95 -33.19 12.84
CA LEU A 442 16.83 -32.05 13.03
C LEU A 442 16.24 -30.78 12.38
N ASP A 443 15.69 -30.93 11.18
CA ASP A 443 15.00 -29.85 10.49
C ASP A 443 13.78 -29.39 11.29
N LEU A 444 12.97 -30.33 11.76
CA LEU A 444 11.85 -30.08 12.65
C LEU A 444 12.28 -29.30 13.91
N ALA A 445 13.39 -29.69 14.55
CA ALA A 445 13.90 -28.99 15.71
C ALA A 445 14.26 -27.52 15.41
N CYS A 446 14.85 -27.24 14.24
CA CYS A 446 15.15 -25.87 13.78
C CYS A 446 13.89 -25.12 13.41
N TYR A 447 12.97 -25.73 12.69
CA TYR A 447 11.70 -25.12 12.26
C TYR A 447 10.82 -24.77 13.46
N ALA A 448 10.82 -25.59 14.52
CA ALA A 448 10.02 -25.34 15.70
C ALA A 448 10.27 -23.99 16.38
N PHE A 449 11.45 -23.39 16.19
CA PHE A 449 11.74 -22.06 16.70
C PHE A 449 12.03 -21.03 15.59
N GLY A 450 11.73 -21.38 14.32
CA GLY A 450 11.69 -20.43 13.18
C GLY A 450 13.01 -20.26 12.45
N GLN A 451 13.87 -21.27 12.41
CA GLN A 451 15.14 -21.22 11.64
C GLN A 451 15.22 -22.33 10.58
N ASN A 452 16.14 -22.16 9.65
CA ASN A 452 16.43 -23.08 8.55
C ASN A 452 15.34 -23.14 7.45
N PHE A 453 14.49 -22.13 7.37
CA PHE A 453 13.52 -21.93 6.28
C PHE A 453 13.21 -20.43 6.14
N ASN A 454 12.66 -20.01 5.00
CA ASN A 454 12.31 -18.65 4.76
C ASN A 454 10.83 -18.48 4.42
N VAL A 455 10.22 -17.42 4.92
CA VAL A 455 8.82 -17.04 4.64
C VAL A 455 8.75 -15.55 4.27
N THR A 456 7.70 -15.17 3.54
CA THR A 456 7.37 -13.75 3.35
C THR A 456 6.73 -13.17 4.62
N PRO A 457 6.94 -11.90 4.93
CA PRO A 457 6.25 -11.23 6.05
C PRO A 457 4.72 -11.36 5.98
N ILE A 458 4.13 -11.27 4.78
CA ILE A 458 2.67 -11.35 4.61
C ILE A 458 2.12 -12.76 4.90
N SER A 459 2.77 -13.81 4.41
CA SER A 459 2.34 -15.19 4.72
C SER A 459 2.48 -15.49 6.20
N LEU A 460 3.54 -14.96 6.84
CA LEU A 460 3.77 -15.17 8.27
C LEU A 460 2.70 -14.49 9.13
N ILE A 461 2.38 -13.20 8.86
CA ILE A 461 1.38 -12.47 9.66
C ILE A 461 -0.02 -13.06 9.49
N ALA A 462 -0.39 -13.53 8.29
CA ALA A 462 -1.65 -14.21 8.03
C ALA A 462 -1.77 -15.51 8.84
N ALA A 463 -0.72 -16.32 8.88
CA ALA A 463 -0.65 -17.53 9.70
C ALA A 463 -0.72 -17.22 11.20
N GLN A 464 -0.04 -16.18 11.66
CA GLN A 464 -0.06 -15.73 13.05
C GLN A 464 -1.44 -15.18 13.47
N ALA A 465 -2.13 -14.47 12.56
CA ALA A 465 -3.50 -14.03 12.80
C ALA A 465 -4.44 -15.20 13.05
N ALA A 466 -4.29 -16.30 12.29
CA ALA A 466 -5.08 -17.50 12.50
C ALA A 466 -4.87 -18.12 13.90
N CYS A 467 -3.68 -17.97 14.50
CA CYS A 467 -3.43 -18.46 15.84
C CYS A 467 -4.19 -17.72 16.95
N ILE A 468 -4.60 -16.46 16.71
CA ILE A 468 -5.13 -15.56 17.75
C ILE A 468 -6.60 -15.13 17.56
N ASN A 469 -7.19 -15.36 16.38
CA ASN A 469 -8.54 -14.91 16.01
C ASN A 469 -9.64 -15.98 16.16
N GLY A 470 -9.36 -17.06 16.87
CA GLY A 470 -10.26 -18.22 17.01
C GLY A 470 -9.93 -19.36 16.04
N GLY A 471 -8.77 -19.32 15.42
CA GLY A 471 -8.24 -20.37 14.55
C GLY A 471 -8.52 -20.19 13.06
N TYR A 472 -9.08 -19.08 12.63
CA TYR A 472 -9.52 -18.87 11.26
C TYR A 472 -8.42 -18.24 10.38
N LEU A 473 -8.03 -18.94 9.32
CA LEU A 473 -7.13 -18.42 8.31
C LEU A 473 -7.94 -17.63 7.25
N TYR A 474 -7.67 -16.36 7.13
CA TYR A 474 -8.21 -15.49 6.07
C TYR A 474 -7.18 -15.27 4.97
N GLN A 475 -7.64 -15.02 3.76
CA GLN A 475 -6.79 -14.54 2.68
C GLN A 475 -6.47 -13.07 2.90
N PRO A 476 -5.18 -12.68 3.01
CA PRO A 476 -4.83 -11.28 3.05
C PRO A 476 -5.28 -10.58 1.76
N HIS A 477 -5.79 -9.36 1.86
CA HIS A 477 -6.20 -8.57 0.71
C HIS A 477 -6.06 -7.08 0.98
N VAL A 478 -5.94 -6.33 -0.10
CA VAL A 478 -5.82 -4.87 -0.09
C VAL A 478 -7.03 -4.19 -0.74
N VAL A 479 -7.64 -4.84 -1.75
CA VAL A 479 -8.83 -4.32 -2.42
C VAL A 479 -10.08 -4.90 -1.78
N GLU A 480 -10.90 -4.03 -1.20
CA GLU A 480 -12.20 -4.39 -0.60
C GLU A 480 -13.32 -4.38 -1.63
N GLN A 481 -13.32 -3.35 -2.53
CA GLN A 481 -14.35 -3.18 -3.56
C GLN A 481 -13.74 -2.66 -4.86
N ILE A 482 -14.39 -3.02 -5.97
CA ILE A 482 -14.22 -2.36 -7.26
C ILE A 482 -15.56 -1.72 -7.62
N ARG A 483 -15.54 -0.45 -8.03
CA ARG A 483 -16.71 0.32 -8.44
C ARG A 483 -16.56 0.78 -9.86
N ASP A 484 -17.60 0.58 -10.67
CA ASP A 484 -17.59 1.10 -12.03
C ASP A 484 -17.66 2.64 -12.07
N SER A 485 -17.49 3.22 -13.24
CA SER A 485 -17.54 4.67 -13.45
C SER A 485 -18.87 5.34 -13.08
N SER A 486 -19.92 4.57 -12.79
CA SER A 486 -21.20 5.06 -12.24
C SER A 486 -21.23 5.04 -10.72
N GLY A 487 -20.23 4.45 -10.07
CA GLY A 487 -20.13 4.22 -8.62
C GLY A 487 -20.81 2.92 -8.15
N ALA A 488 -21.31 2.08 -9.07
CA ALA A 488 -21.88 0.79 -8.71
C ALA A 488 -20.79 -0.23 -8.36
N VAL A 489 -21.00 -1.01 -7.29
CA VAL A 489 -20.05 -2.05 -6.88
C VAL A 489 -20.13 -3.23 -7.86
N VAL A 490 -19.05 -3.48 -8.58
CA VAL A 490 -18.91 -4.61 -9.54
C VAL A 490 -18.14 -5.79 -8.93
N TYR A 491 -17.33 -5.53 -7.90
CA TYR A 491 -16.65 -6.55 -7.12
C TYR A 491 -16.68 -6.18 -5.63
N GLN A 492 -16.87 -7.18 -4.79
CA GLN A 492 -16.76 -7.09 -3.33
C GLN A 492 -15.94 -8.29 -2.85
N HIS A 493 -14.90 -8.03 -2.04
CA HIS A 493 -14.10 -9.10 -1.47
C HIS A 493 -14.94 -10.01 -0.57
N ASP A 494 -14.72 -11.32 -0.65
CA ASP A 494 -15.37 -12.30 0.19
C ASP A 494 -14.57 -12.51 1.49
N ASN A 495 -15.01 -11.89 2.56
CA ASN A 495 -14.39 -11.94 3.88
C ASN A 495 -14.68 -13.25 4.64
N THR A 496 -14.95 -14.38 3.95
CA THR A 496 -15.06 -15.69 4.58
C THR A 496 -13.69 -16.30 4.81
N PRO A 497 -13.47 -16.98 5.97
CA PRO A 497 -12.19 -17.63 6.21
C PRO A 497 -11.97 -18.81 5.26
N LEU A 498 -10.74 -18.98 4.81
CA LEU A 498 -10.35 -20.10 3.96
C LEU A 498 -10.54 -21.45 4.70
N ARG A 499 -10.24 -21.48 5.98
CA ARG A 499 -10.38 -22.66 6.86
C ARG A 499 -10.17 -22.28 8.33
N GLN A 500 -10.57 -23.17 9.22
CA GLN A 500 -10.17 -23.12 10.62
C GLN A 500 -8.99 -24.10 10.83
N VAL A 501 -7.85 -23.58 11.31
CA VAL A 501 -6.60 -24.33 11.48
C VAL A 501 -6.49 -24.90 12.89
N VAL A 502 -6.89 -24.12 13.89
CA VAL A 502 -6.92 -24.53 15.29
C VAL A 502 -8.26 -24.19 15.93
N SER A 503 -8.57 -24.79 17.05
CA SER A 503 -9.82 -24.53 17.79
C SER A 503 -9.80 -23.13 18.44
N ARG A 504 -11.00 -22.62 18.74
CA ARG A 504 -11.16 -21.38 19.52
C ARG A 504 -10.52 -21.46 20.89
N GLN A 505 -10.55 -22.66 21.51
CA GLN A 505 -9.95 -22.93 22.81
C GLN A 505 -8.42 -22.80 22.72
N THR A 506 -7.80 -23.42 21.74
CA THR A 506 -6.35 -23.31 21.46
C THR A 506 -5.94 -21.89 21.23
N SER A 507 -6.70 -21.16 20.38
CA SER A 507 -6.45 -19.75 20.13
C SER A 507 -6.49 -18.89 21.39
N ALA A 508 -7.43 -19.17 22.32
CA ALA A 508 -7.50 -18.46 23.61
C ALA A 508 -6.27 -18.77 24.49
N MET A 509 -5.86 -20.05 24.60
CA MET A 509 -4.65 -20.43 25.34
C MET A 509 -3.38 -19.81 24.73
N ALA A 510 -3.28 -19.78 23.41
CA ALA A 510 -2.14 -19.13 22.71
C ALA A 510 -2.09 -17.64 23.04
N ARG A 511 -3.23 -16.90 22.97
CA ARG A 511 -3.30 -15.50 23.37
C ARG A 511 -2.84 -15.26 24.81
N GLU A 512 -3.25 -16.09 25.74
CA GLU A 512 -2.85 -15.98 27.14
C GLU A 512 -1.32 -16.11 27.33
N CYS A 513 -0.68 -17.02 26.60
CA CYS A 513 0.78 -17.14 26.58
C CYS A 513 1.46 -15.93 25.90
N LEU A 514 0.88 -15.43 24.83
CA LEU A 514 1.44 -14.30 24.06
C LEU A 514 1.22 -12.96 24.77
N GLU A 515 0.17 -12.79 25.53
CA GLU A 515 -0.01 -11.63 26.41
C GLU A 515 1.08 -11.60 27.49
N TYR A 516 1.40 -12.76 28.09
CA TYR A 516 2.50 -12.87 29.07
C TYR A 516 3.86 -12.43 28.49
N VAL A 517 4.11 -12.66 27.20
CA VAL A 517 5.35 -12.18 26.55
C VAL A 517 5.48 -10.66 26.66
N VAL A 518 4.36 -9.92 26.56
CA VAL A 518 4.36 -8.46 26.59
C VAL A 518 4.16 -7.92 27.99
N SER A 519 3.41 -8.60 28.87
CA SER A 519 3.26 -8.16 30.26
C SER A 519 4.52 -8.39 31.09
N ASP A 520 5.12 -9.58 31.01
CA ASP A 520 6.19 -10.03 31.92
C ASP A 520 7.43 -10.56 31.21
N GLY A 521 7.34 -10.89 29.91
CA GLY A 521 8.39 -11.53 29.13
C GLY A 521 9.32 -10.56 28.40
N GLY A 522 10.00 -11.07 27.36
CA GLY A 522 10.96 -10.34 26.53
C GLY A 522 10.37 -9.27 25.63
N GLY A 523 9.03 -9.17 25.52
CA GLY A 523 8.30 -8.19 24.73
C GLY A 523 7.79 -6.95 25.50
N ARG A 524 8.19 -6.78 26.77
CA ARG A 524 7.68 -5.72 27.67
C ARG A 524 7.75 -4.31 27.11
N ASN A 525 8.73 -4.00 26.28
CA ASN A 525 8.84 -2.71 25.60
C ASN A 525 7.72 -2.47 24.56
N GLY A 526 6.92 -3.49 24.24
CA GLY A 526 5.74 -3.41 23.39
C GLY A 526 4.44 -3.09 24.13
N GLN A 527 4.49 -2.87 25.46
CA GLN A 527 3.31 -2.49 26.24
C GLN A 527 2.76 -1.15 25.81
N VAL A 528 1.42 -1.04 25.81
CA VAL A 528 0.70 0.21 25.59
C VAL A 528 -0.22 0.41 26.79
N LYS A 529 -0.08 1.56 27.46
CA LYS A 529 -0.86 1.88 28.65
C LYS A 529 -2.37 1.87 28.34
N GLY A 530 -3.13 1.20 29.18
CA GLY A 530 -4.57 1.03 28.99
C GLY A 530 -4.97 -0.05 27.97
N TYR A 531 -4.02 -0.77 27.37
CA TYR A 531 -4.34 -1.82 26.40
C TYR A 531 -3.65 -3.13 26.77
N ARG A 532 -4.40 -4.22 26.66
CA ARG A 532 -3.86 -5.57 26.76
C ARG A 532 -3.25 -5.93 25.41
N ILE A 533 -1.92 -6.00 25.35
CA ILE A 533 -1.18 -6.31 24.13
C ILE A 533 -0.63 -7.73 24.25
N GLY A 534 -0.90 -8.56 23.24
CA GLY A 534 -0.20 -9.82 23.05
C GLY A 534 0.86 -9.70 21.97
N GLY A 535 1.90 -10.52 22.02
CA GLY A 535 2.94 -10.44 20.99
C GLY A 535 4.07 -11.43 21.13
N LYS A 536 5.05 -11.32 20.22
CA LYS A 536 6.24 -12.16 20.23
C LYS A 536 7.42 -11.43 19.57
N THR A 537 8.58 -11.45 20.24
CA THR A 537 9.85 -10.95 19.71
C THR A 537 10.52 -11.99 18.83
N GLY A 538 11.21 -11.53 17.77
CA GLY A 538 12.05 -12.33 16.90
C GLY A 538 13.45 -11.75 16.77
N THR A 539 14.43 -12.62 16.70
CA THR A 539 15.80 -12.32 16.28
C THR A 539 16.27 -13.54 15.50
N ALA A 540 16.59 -13.37 14.23
CA ALA A 540 17.05 -14.45 13.37
C ALA A 540 18.43 -14.09 12.80
N ASP A 541 19.37 -15.03 12.91
CA ASP A 541 20.73 -14.86 12.39
C ASP A 541 20.76 -15.01 10.87
N LYS A 542 21.51 -14.16 10.15
CA LYS A 542 21.74 -14.23 8.71
C LYS A 542 23.03 -14.98 8.39
N GLY A 543 23.11 -16.23 8.82
CA GLY A 543 24.25 -17.10 8.51
C GLY A 543 25.58 -16.63 9.11
N LYS A 544 26.66 -16.62 8.30
CA LYS A 544 28.03 -16.41 8.78
C LYS A 544 28.44 -14.93 8.92
N THR A 545 27.64 -13.99 8.42
CA THR A 545 27.96 -12.55 8.47
C THR A 545 27.84 -11.96 9.85
N GLY A 546 27.07 -12.61 10.72
CA GLY A 546 26.72 -12.11 12.03
C GLY A 546 25.59 -11.07 11.99
N ASP A 547 25.06 -10.71 10.82
CA ASP A 547 23.89 -9.87 10.68
C ASP A 547 22.65 -10.59 11.19
N VAL A 548 21.63 -9.81 11.56
CA VAL A 548 20.38 -10.34 12.08
C VAL A 548 19.18 -9.65 11.42
N VAL A 549 18.06 -10.37 11.36
CA VAL A 549 16.75 -9.75 11.21
C VAL A 549 16.09 -9.69 12.59
N VAL A 550 15.74 -8.50 13.03
CA VAL A 550 15.01 -8.29 14.29
C VAL A 550 13.56 -7.97 13.98
N SER A 551 12.64 -8.60 14.71
CA SER A 551 11.22 -8.45 14.44
C SER A 551 10.38 -8.48 15.73
N PHE A 552 9.16 -7.95 15.61
CA PHE A 552 8.16 -8.02 16.67
C PHE A 552 6.77 -8.15 16.06
N VAL A 553 6.01 -9.11 16.57
CA VAL A 553 4.58 -9.25 16.28
C VAL A 553 3.82 -8.76 17.51
N ALA A 554 2.83 -7.90 17.28
CA ALA A 554 1.92 -7.42 18.32
C ALA A 554 0.47 -7.52 17.84
N PHE A 555 -0.44 -7.80 18.75
CA PHE A 555 -1.88 -7.77 18.46
C PHE A 555 -2.65 -7.18 19.66
N ALA A 556 -3.77 -6.58 19.35
CA ALA A 556 -4.61 -5.92 20.33
C ALA A 556 -6.12 -5.96 19.96
N PRO A 557 -7.01 -5.96 21.01
CA PRO A 557 -6.76 -6.34 22.40
C PRO A 557 -6.37 -7.83 22.53
N ALA A 558 -5.64 -8.21 23.60
CA ALA A 558 -5.18 -9.60 23.72
C ALA A 558 -6.32 -10.60 23.94
N ASP A 559 -7.43 -10.20 24.54
CA ASP A 559 -8.62 -11.02 24.81
C ASP A 559 -9.57 -11.16 23.62
N ASP A 560 -9.74 -10.12 22.79
CA ASP A 560 -10.50 -10.14 21.53
C ASP A 560 -9.75 -9.37 20.43
N PRO A 561 -8.74 -9.97 19.81
CA PRO A 561 -7.92 -9.29 18.83
C PRO A 561 -8.73 -8.72 17.66
N GLN A 562 -8.49 -7.43 17.37
CA GLN A 562 -9.03 -6.72 16.22
C GLN A 562 -7.96 -6.56 15.14
N ILE A 563 -6.74 -6.24 15.56
CA ILE A 563 -5.60 -6.04 14.67
C ILE A 563 -4.39 -6.87 15.11
N ILE A 564 -3.59 -7.22 14.12
CA ILE A 564 -2.24 -7.76 14.30
C ILE A 564 -1.25 -6.91 13.50
N MET A 565 -0.06 -6.71 14.04
CA MET A 565 1.02 -5.95 13.42
C MET A 565 2.31 -6.76 13.47
N LEU A 566 3.00 -6.85 12.34
CA LEU A 566 4.36 -7.40 12.22
C LEU A 566 5.28 -6.27 11.77
N ILE A 567 6.37 -6.05 12.50
CA ILE A 567 7.47 -5.17 12.07
C ILE A 567 8.75 -5.99 12.04
N ALA A 568 9.53 -5.84 10.97
CA ALA A 568 10.84 -6.46 10.82
C ALA A 568 11.86 -5.45 10.28
N MET A 569 13.07 -5.49 10.83
CA MET A 569 14.20 -4.65 10.42
C MET A 569 15.38 -5.55 10.09
N ASP A 570 15.96 -5.35 8.93
CA ASP A 570 17.02 -6.21 8.39
C ASP A 570 18.39 -5.55 8.51
N SER A 571 19.31 -6.25 9.18
CA SER A 571 20.70 -5.86 9.38
C SER A 571 20.86 -4.47 10.04
N PRO A 572 20.32 -4.24 11.27
CA PRO A 572 20.60 -3.04 12.03
C PRO A 572 22.08 -2.94 12.37
N ALA A 573 22.63 -1.73 12.42
CA ALA A 573 24.00 -1.50 12.85
C ALA A 573 24.19 -1.90 14.32
N ARG A 574 25.39 -2.38 14.66
CA ARG A 574 25.71 -2.91 16.01
C ARG A 574 26.30 -1.87 16.95
N ASP A 575 26.76 -0.76 16.42
CA ASP A 575 27.43 0.34 17.15
C ASP A 575 26.47 1.45 17.60
N THR A 576 25.16 1.26 17.41
CA THR A 576 24.11 2.19 17.87
C THR A 576 23.90 2.22 19.40
N GLY A 577 24.64 1.42 20.15
CA GLY A 577 24.53 1.32 21.61
C GLY A 577 23.36 0.47 22.13
N THR A 578 22.51 -0.07 21.22
CA THR A 578 21.41 -0.96 21.55
C THR A 578 21.71 -2.38 21.04
N TYR A 579 21.52 -3.38 21.91
CA TYR A 579 21.68 -4.79 21.49
C TYR A 579 20.65 -5.14 20.42
N PRO A 580 21.05 -5.70 19.26
CA PRO A 580 20.14 -5.99 18.17
C PRO A 580 19.20 -7.15 18.52
N SER A 581 18.02 -6.80 18.98
CA SER A 581 16.93 -7.74 19.28
C SER A 581 15.56 -7.12 19.01
N GLY A 582 14.58 -7.96 18.67
CA GLY A 582 13.21 -7.50 18.48
C GLY A 582 12.61 -6.80 19.70
N GLY A 583 12.96 -7.26 20.91
CA GLY A 583 12.49 -6.65 22.16
C GLY A 583 13.10 -5.28 22.48
N ALA A 584 14.34 -5.03 22.07
CA ALA A 584 15.02 -3.76 22.35
C ALA A 584 14.82 -2.70 21.25
N MET A 585 14.81 -3.12 19.99
CA MET A 585 14.75 -2.19 18.84
C MET A 585 13.35 -2.04 18.27
N VAL A 586 12.57 -3.15 18.15
CA VAL A 586 11.30 -3.14 17.39
C VAL A 586 10.09 -3.00 18.31
N ALA A 587 10.06 -3.67 19.45
CA ALA A 587 8.92 -3.61 20.37
C ALA A 587 8.56 -2.19 20.87
N PRO A 588 9.54 -1.28 21.18
CA PRO A 588 9.22 0.11 21.51
C PRO A 588 8.54 0.86 20.36
N VAL A 589 8.87 0.54 19.11
CA VAL A 589 8.28 1.14 17.91
C VAL A 589 6.86 0.65 17.72
N ALA A 590 6.63 -0.65 17.90
CA ALA A 590 5.30 -1.24 17.88
C ALA A 590 4.38 -0.63 18.96
N SER A 591 4.90 -0.40 20.16
CA SER A 591 4.19 0.32 21.22
C SER A 591 3.75 1.72 20.82
N LYS A 592 4.65 2.50 20.18
CA LYS A 592 4.31 3.86 19.68
C LYS A 592 3.21 3.82 18.63
N ILE A 593 3.33 2.91 17.64
CA ILE A 593 2.33 2.76 16.58
C ILE A 593 0.97 2.37 17.18
N MET A 594 0.93 1.32 18.02
CA MET A 594 -0.30 0.87 18.67
C MET A 594 -0.95 1.96 19.52
N ALA A 595 -0.16 2.78 20.24
CA ALA A 595 -0.68 3.87 21.05
C ALA A 595 -1.41 4.95 20.23
N GLU A 596 -1.01 5.14 18.95
CA GLU A 596 -1.68 6.08 18.05
C GLU A 596 -2.89 5.45 17.34
N ILE A 597 -2.74 4.19 16.85
CA ILE A 597 -3.78 3.59 16.00
C ILE A 597 -4.93 2.94 16.77
N LEU A 598 -4.70 2.42 17.99
CA LEU A 598 -5.77 1.76 18.74
C LEU A 598 -6.94 2.68 19.08
N PRO A 599 -6.71 3.89 19.68
CA PRO A 599 -7.81 4.81 19.94
C PRO A 599 -8.44 5.35 18.64
N TYR A 600 -7.65 5.55 17.58
CA TYR A 600 -8.16 5.95 16.27
C TYR A 600 -9.12 4.91 15.67
N LEU A 601 -8.79 3.61 15.80
CA LEU A 601 -9.64 2.51 15.34
C LEU A 601 -10.86 2.26 16.24
N GLY A 602 -11.08 3.09 17.26
CA GLY A 602 -12.20 2.97 18.19
C GLY A 602 -12.04 1.82 19.19
N ILE A 603 -10.82 1.34 19.38
CA ILE A 603 -10.52 0.34 20.42
C ILE A 603 -10.31 1.08 21.72
N GLU A 604 -11.29 0.96 22.61
CA GLU A 604 -11.29 1.70 23.87
C GLU A 604 -10.24 1.15 24.86
N PRO A 605 -9.49 2.04 25.55
CA PRO A 605 -8.53 1.63 26.55
C PRO A 605 -9.23 1.06 27.80
N THR A 606 -8.69 -0.04 28.34
CA THR A 606 -9.12 -0.66 29.59
C THR A 606 -7.99 -0.57 30.60
N TYR A 607 -7.96 0.54 31.35
CA TYR A 607 -6.93 0.77 32.35
C TYR A 607 -7.09 -0.14 33.58
N THR A 608 -5.97 -0.67 34.05
CA THR A 608 -5.94 -1.31 35.37
C THR A 608 -6.05 -0.26 36.49
N ALA A 609 -6.47 -0.69 37.68
CA ALA A 609 -6.51 0.23 38.82
C ALA A 609 -5.12 0.81 39.14
N GLU A 610 -4.05 0.05 38.94
CA GLU A 610 -2.66 0.48 39.14
C GLU A 610 -2.23 1.53 38.10
N GLU A 611 -2.60 1.36 36.84
CA GLU A 611 -2.33 2.35 35.76
C GLU A 611 -3.09 3.66 36.01
N LEU A 612 -4.28 3.61 36.62
CA LEU A 612 -5.11 4.78 36.93
C LEU A 612 -4.70 5.49 38.24
N MET A 613 -3.96 4.82 39.13
CA MET A 613 -3.40 5.43 40.34
C MET A 613 -2.09 6.17 40.07
N GLY A 614 -2.05 7.04 39.07
CA GLY A 614 -0.86 7.84 38.78
C GLY A 614 -0.54 8.85 39.89
N ALA A 615 0.76 9.09 40.16
CA ALA A 615 1.18 10.16 41.06
C ALA A 615 0.68 11.53 40.53
N ASP A 616 0.28 12.40 41.46
CA ASP A 616 -0.12 13.76 41.13
C ASP A 616 1.02 14.50 40.41
N THR A 617 0.69 15.13 39.27
CA THR A 617 1.63 15.85 38.41
C THR A 617 1.06 17.20 38.01
N THR A 618 1.92 18.17 37.80
CA THR A 618 1.51 19.53 37.41
C THR A 618 1.25 19.61 35.92
N VAL A 619 0.06 20.03 35.51
CA VAL A 619 -0.33 20.26 34.12
C VAL A 619 0.56 21.36 33.53
N PRO A 620 1.23 21.12 32.38
CA PRO A 620 2.02 22.15 31.72
C PRO A 620 1.13 23.23 31.11
N TYR A 621 1.62 24.46 31.07
CA TYR A 621 0.97 25.54 30.34
C TYR A 621 1.35 25.45 28.87
N VAL A 622 0.39 25.31 27.96
CA VAL A 622 0.59 25.09 26.52
C VAL A 622 -0.21 26.05 25.63
N VAL A 623 -0.94 27.00 26.21
CA VAL A 623 -1.67 28.03 25.46
C VAL A 623 -0.69 28.89 24.67
N GLY A 624 -0.98 29.10 23.37
CA GLY A 624 -0.12 29.83 22.44
C GLY A 624 0.91 28.98 21.70
N MET A 625 1.02 27.68 22.01
CA MET A 625 1.87 26.72 21.27
C MET A 625 1.17 26.17 20.04
N THR A 626 1.93 25.62 19.09
CA THR A 626 1.36 24.82 18.01
C THR A 626 0.71 23.55 18.58
N ARG A 627 -0.17 22.91 17.80
CA ARG A 627 -0.85 21.68 18.23
C ARG A 627 0.16 20.58 18.58
N GLU A 628 1.17 20.40 17.73
CA GLU A 628 2.21 19.39 17.87
C GLU A 628 3.07 19.61 19.10
N GLU A 629 3.55 20.86 19.31
CA GLU A 629 4.36 21.22 20.47
C GLU A 629 3.58 21.07 21.78
N ALA A 630 2.32 21.49 21.79
CA ALA A 630 1.44 21.37 22.95
C ALA A 630 1.16 19.91 23.30
N GLN A 631 0.83 19.09 22.29
CA GLN A 631 0.57 17.66 22.45
C GLN A 631 1.80 16.94 23.01
N GLN A 632 2.97 17.20 22.42
CA GLN A 632 4.22 16.60 22.90
C GLN A 632 4.52 17.02 24.35
N ARG A 633 4.36 18.29 24.69
CA ARG A 633 4.63 18.79 26.02
C ARG A 633 3.70 18.24 27.11
N VAL A 634 2.45 17.98 26.75
CA VAL A 634 1.47 17.33 27.62
C VAL A 634 1.84 15.85 27.81
N LYS A 635 2.16 15.14 26.71
CA LYS A 635 2.60 13.74 26.73
C LYS A 635 3.91 13.54 27.54
N ASP A 636 4.88 14.44 27.42
CA ASP A 636 6.15 14.39 28.16
C ASP A 636 5.97 14.48 29.69
N ARG A 637 4.83 15.01 30.12
CA ARG A 637 4.43 15.07 31.56
C ARG A 637 3.59 13.86 31.99
N GLY A 638 3.36 12.91 31.08
CA GLY A 638 2.61 11.67 31.35
C GLY A 638 1.09 11.79 31.19
N PHE A 639 0.58 12.94 30.77
CA PHE A 639 -0.85 13.16 30.57
C PHE A 639 -1.33 12.64 29.19
N GLY A 640 -2.58 12.16 29.15
CA GLY A 640 -3.32 12.03 27.92
C GLY A 640 -3.62 13.40 27.31
N CYS A 641 -3.87 13.48 26.00
CA CYS A 641 -4.15 14.71 25.31
C CYS A 641 -5.32 14.53 24.33
N GLN A 642 -6.32 15.42 24.43
CA GLN A 642 -7.42 15.51 23.50
C GLN A 642 -7.45 16.93 22.91
N ILE A 643 -7.49 17.05 21.56
CA ILE A 643 -7.56 18.35 20.89
C ILE A 643 -8.99 18.57 20.39
N VAL A 644 -9.52 19.77 20.64
CA VAL A 644 -10.85 20.22 20.22
C VAL A 644 -10.71 21.46 19.33
N GLY A 645 -11.20 21.39 18.10
CA GLY A 645 -11.10 22.45 17.09
C GLY A 645 -9.97 22.22 16.09
N ASP A 646 -9.95 23.03 15.02
CA ASP A 646 -9.11 22.86 13.82
C ASP A 646 -8.03 23.96 13.68
N GLY A 647 -7.89 24.85 14.67
CA GLY A 647 -6.88 25.92 14.65
C GLY A 647 -5.45 25.40 14.76
N ASP A 648 -4.47 26.11 14.20
CA ASP A 648 -3.05 25.73 14.22
C ASP A 648 -2.38 25.90 15.60
N THR A 649 -2.98 26.72 16.49
CA THR A 649 -2.45 27.04 17.83
C THR A 649 -3.47 26.78 18.91
N ILE A 650 -2.98 26.38 20.08
CA ILE A 650 -3.82 26.16 21.28
C ILE A 650 -4.25 27.48 21.84
N THR A 651 -5.56 27.73 21.91
CA THR A 651 -6.19 28.96 22.43
C THR A 651 -6.57 28.86 23.90
N ASP A 652 -6.87 27.65 24.41
CA ASP A 652 -7.18 27.39 25.83
C ASP A 652 -6.90 25.92 26.18
N GLN A 653 -6.92 25.58 27.45
CA GLN A 653 -6.73 24.21 27.95
C GLN A 653 -7.58 23.92 29.19
N THR A 654 -7.93 22.64 29.36
CA THR A 654 -8.63 22.15 30.56
C THR A 654 -8.01 20.85 31.04
N PRO A 655 -7.52 20.71 32.28
CA PRO A 655 -7.41 21.77 33.30
C PRO A 655 -6.39 22.87 32.94
N ALA A 656 -6.46 23.98 33.66
CA ALA A 656 -5.54 25.11 33.49
C ALA A 656 -4.09 24.68 33.77
N GLY A 657 -3.13 25.34 33.09
CA GLY A 657 -1.71 25.14 33.37
C GLY A 657 -1.39 25.46 34.85
N GLY A 658 -0.62 24.61 35.50
CA GLY A 658 -0.32 24.66 36.91
C GLY A 658 -1.26 23.85 37.80
N ALA A 659 -2.39 23.34 37.32
CA ALA A 659 -3.25 22.43 38.06
C ALA A 659 -2.53 21.15 38.44
N ILE A 660 -2.77 20.64 39.65
CA ILE A 660 -2.19 19.38 40.14
C ILE A 660 -3.25 18.28 40.03
N ILE A 661 -3.05 17.37 39.10
CA ILE A 661 -3.97 16.26 38.80
C ILE A 661 -3.21 14.95 38.67
N PRO A 662 -3.88 13.78 38.70
CA PRO A 662 -3.23 12.50 38.45
C PRO A 662 -2.49 12.51 37.10
N GLY A 663 -1.25 12.03 37.07
CA GLY A 663 -0.35 12.11 35.90
C GLY A 663 -0.82 11.29 34.70
N ASN A 664 -1.88 10.50 34.83
CA ASN A 664 -2.52 9.74 33.77
C ASN A 664 -3.83 10.36 33.25
N ALA A 665 -4.22 11.54 33.79
CA ALA A 665 -5.43 12.25 33.37
C ALA A 665 -5.29 12.79 31.94
N THR A 666 -6.40 12.99 31.26
CA THR A 666 -6.43 13.61 29.92
C THR A 666 -6.57 15.12 30.05
N VAL A 667 -5.71 15.86 29.37
CA VAL A 667 -5.77 17.31 29.23
C VAL A 667 -6.45 17.65 27.91
N ILE A 668 -7.51 18.46 27.95
CA ILE A 668 -8.21 18.93 26.75
C ILE A 668 -7.55 20.23 26.29
N LEU A 669 -7.15 20.28 25.02
CA LEU A 669 -6.54 21.44 24.37
C LEU A 669 -7.51 21.99 23.33
N TYR A 670 -7.83 23.29 23.43
CA TYR A 670 -8.73 23.95 22.50
C TYR A 670 -7.90 24.66 21.42
N ALA A 671 -8.08 24.26 20.17
CA ALA A 671 -7.42 24.84 19.01
C ALA A 671 -8.43 25.66 18.20
N GLY A 672 -8.67 26.91 18.63
CA GLY A 672 -9.66 27.80 18.01
C GLY A 672 -11.13 27.50 18.36
N ALA A 673 -11.41 26.41 19.06
CA ALA A 673 -12.74 26.14 19.61
C ALA A 673 -12.94 26.86 20.92
N GLU A 674 -14.19 27.22 21.23
CA GLU A 674 -14.54 27.78 22.51
C GLU A 674 -14.43 26.72 23.61
N LYS A 675 -13.85 27.11 24.74
CA LYS A 675 -13.76 26.26 25.93
C LYS A 675 -15.15 25.94 26.46
N ALA A 676 -15.40 24.68 26.78
CA ALA A 676 -16.64 24.26 27.41
C ALA A 676 -16.80 24.95 28.79
N THR A 677 -17.85 25.75 28.95
CA THR A 677 -18.20 26.47 30.19
C THR A 677 -19.45 25.93 30.87
N GLU A 678 -20.15 25.01 30.18
CA GLU A 678 -21.32 24.36 30.79
C GLU A 678 -20.89 23.41 31.90
N LEU A 679 -21.63 23.42 33.02
CA LEU A 679 -21.34 22.53 34.14
C LEU A 679 -21.56 21.06 33.75
N CYS A 680 -20.64 20.22 34.14
CA CYS A 680 -20.68 18.76 33.96
C CYS A 680 -21.47 18.09 35.09
N THR A 681 -22.29 17.12 34.75
CA THR A 681 -23.01 16.32 35.75
C THR A 681 -22.15 15.14 36.19
N VAL A 682 -21.89 15.01 37.48
CA VAL A 682 -21.11 13.93 38.07
C VAL A 682 -21.85 12.58 37.89
N PRO A 683 -21.27 11.58 37.20
CA PRO A 683 -21.90 10.28 37.03
C PRO A 683 -21.87 9.44 38.33
N ASN A 684 -22.76 8.46 38.43
CA ASN A 684 -22.69 7.47 39.51
C ASN A 684 -21.60 6.44 39.19
N LEU A 685 -20.51 6.46 39.98
CA LEU A 685 -19.33 5.65 39.80
C LEU A 685 -19.32 4.41 40.75
N LEU A 686 -20.21 4.36 41.73
CA LEU A 686 -20.24 3.26 42.75
C LEU A 686 -20.47 1.92 42.08
N GLY A 687 -19.72 0.90 42.52
CA GLY A 687 -19.79 -0.48 42.01
C GLY A 687 -19.21 -0.66 40.63
N ARG A 688 -18.65 0.38 40.01
CA ARG A 688 -17.96 0.31 38.69
C ARG A 688 -16.52 -0.15 38.90
N THR A 689 -15.99 -0.86 37.91
CA THR A 689 -14.54 -1.09 37.82
C THR A 689 -13.80 0.21 37.64
N ALA A 690 -12.51 0.25 37.93
CA ALA A 690 -11.69 1.46 37.74
C ALA A 690 -11.77 1.97 36.30
N SER A 691 -11.73 1.08 35.29
CA SER A 691 -11.83 1.44 33.88
C SER A 691 -13.19 2.01 33.48
N GLU A 692 -14.30 1.36 33.90
CA GLU A 692 -15.65 1.87 33.64
C GLU A 692 -15.88 3.23 34.30
N ALA A 693 -15.43 3.41 35.55
CA ALA A 693 -15.52 4.67 36.26
C ALA A 693 -14.75 5.77 35.54
N ASN A 694 -13.52 5.47 35.08
CA ASN A 694 -12.69 6.41 34.33
C ASN A 694 -13.35 6.83 33.01
N SER A 695 -13.89 5.87 32.24
CA SER A 695 -14.59 6.16 31.00
C SER A 695 -15.84 7.02 31.22
N LEU A 696 -16.64 6.72 32.24
CA LEU A 696 -17.83 7.51 32.59
C LEU A 696 -17.48 8.95 32.98
N ALA A 697 -16.43 9.14 33.77
CA ALA A 697 -15.99 10.45 34.21
C ALA A 697 -15.38 11.25 33.04
N SER A 698 -14.53 10.62 32.22
CA SER A 698 -13.91 11.24 31.04
C SER A 698 -14.96 11.68 30.03
N ASN A 699 -15.97 10.86 29.75
CA ASN A 699 -17.09 11.21 28.88
C ASN A 699 -17.95 12.36 29.41
N ALA A 700 -17.97 12.53 30.73
CA ALA A 700 -18.60 13.66 31.40
C ALA A 700 -17.68 14.91 31.52
N GLY A 701 -16.45 14.86 30.96
CA GLY A 701 -15.49 15.96 31.04
C GLY A 701 -14.82 16.12 32.42
N LEU A 702 -14.78 15.05 33.21
CA LEU A 702 -14.24 15.01 34.58
C LEU A 702 -12.98 14.16 34.65
N ILE A 703 -12.19 14.36 35.72
CA ILE A 703 -10.96 13.65 35.98
C ILE A 703 -11.13 12.82 37.27
N LEU A 704 -10.70 11.56 37.25
CA LEU A 704 -10.71 10.72 38.47
C LEU A 704 -9.34 10.67 39.13
N ARG A 705 -9.35 10.76 40.47
CA ARG A 705 -8.23 10.38 41.33
C ARG A 705 -8.58 9.11 42.07
N PHE A 706 -7.87 8.03 41.77
CA PHE A 706 -8.08 6.77 42.39
C PHE A 706 -7.25 6.62 43.66
N THR A 707 -7.85 6.04 44.72
CA THR A 707 -7.22 5.69 46.01
C THR A 707 -7.67 4.30 46.43
N GLY A 708 -6.99 3.65 47.37
CA GLY A 708 -7.41 2.34 47.93
C GLY A 708 -6.73 1.15 47.30
N ALA A 709 -7.43 0.03 47.21
CA ALA A 709 -6.85 -1.24 46.76
C ALA A 709 -6.69 -1.28 45.24
N THR A 710 -5.51 -1.70 44.77
CA THR A 710 -5.21 -1.87 43.33
C THR A 710 -5.14 -3.31 42.87
N ASN A 711 -5.05 -4.24 43.83
CA ASN A 711 -4.83 -5.67 43.60
C ASN A 711 -5.79 -6.50 44.41
N SER A 712 -6.37 -7.54 43.80
CA SER A 712 -7.24 -8.51 44.44
C SER A 712 -6.77 -9.92 44.15
N ALA A 713 -6.76 -10.79 45.18
CA ALA A 713 -6.39 -12.19 45.03
C ALA A 713 -7.51 -13.05 44.41
N SER A 714 -8.76 -12.65 44.50
CA SER A 714 -9.91 -13.46 44.08
C SER A 714 -11.21 -12.70 43.78
N GLY A 715 -11.21 -11.38 43.80
CA GLY A 715 -12.40 -10.57 43.62
C GLY A 715 -12.22 -9.44 42.58
N SER A 716 -13.31 -8.78 42.30
CA SER A 716 -13.28 -7.60 41.42
C SER A 716 -13.01 -6.35 42.23
N ILE A 717 -12.06 -5.52 41.80
CA ILE A 717 -11.83 -4.20 42.37
C ILE A 717 -12.84 -3.22 41.75
N VAL A 718 -13.62 -2.61 42.64
CA VAL A 718 -14.67 -1.64 42.25
C VAL A 718 -14.60 -0.37 43.07
N VAL A 719 -15.24 0.68 42.61
CA VAL A 719 -15.41 1.92 43.33
C VAL A 719 -16.37 1.72 44.47
N LEU A 720 -15.89 1.93 45.70
CA LEU A 720 -16.68 1.84 46.94
C LEU A 720 -17.21 3.19 47.39
N ASN A 721 -16.51 4.28 47.05
CA ASN A 721 -16.88 5.63 47.45
C ASN A 721 -16.42 6.67 46.41
N GLN A 722 -17.17 7.76 46.27
CA GLN A 722 -16.79 8.95 45.49
C GLN A 722 -16.99 10.20 46.34
N ASP A 723 -16.07 11.16 46.30
CA ASP A 723 -16.07 12.35 47.17
C ASP A 723 -17.09 13.43 46.76
N VAL A 724 -17.52 13.39 45.48
CA VAL A 724 -18.58 14.26 44.97
C VAL A 724 -19.79 13.40 44.61
N GLU A 725 -20.97 13.79 45.11
CA GLU A 725 -22.21 13.01 44.89
C GLU A 725 -22.62 12.92 43.43
N ALA A 726 -23.15 11.77 43.01
CA ALA A 726 -23.72 11.59 41.70
C ALA A 726 -24.87 12.57 41.44
N GLY A 727 -24.86 13.21 40.27
CA GLY A 727 -25.84 14.26 39.90
C GLY A 727 -25.42 15.68 40.27
N ALA A 728 -24.34 15.89 41.03
CA ALA A 728 -23.78 17.22 41.29
C ALA A 728 -23.31 17.88 40.00
N GLN A 729 -23.46 19.20 39.93
CA GLN A 729 -23.01 20.03 38.80
C GLN A 729 -21.65 20.67 39.16
N VAL A 730 -20.63 20.35 38.38
CA VAL A 730 -19.25 20.81 38.61
C VAL A 730 -18.63 21.36 37.33
N GLU A 731 -17.55 22.12 37.42
CA GLU A 731 -16.85 22.66 36.27
C GLU A 731 -16.14 21.53 35.47
N PRO A 732 -16.02 21.65 34.13
CA PRO A 732 -15.23 20.73 33.31
C PRO A 732 -13.78 20.60 33.83
N GLY A 733 -13.25 19.39 33.86
CA GLY A 733 -11.90 19.10 34.38
C GLY A 733 -11.82 19.01 35.91
N THR A 734 -12.95 19.09 36.64
CA THR A 734 -12.97 18.85 38.10
C THR A 734 -12.45 17.42 38.41
N VAL A 735 -11.58 17.33 39.42
CA VAL A 735 -11.05 16.05 39.91
C VAL A 735 -12.00 15.48 40.93
N ILE A 736 -12.53 14.29 40.66
CA ILE A 736 -13.35 13.48 41.57
C ILE A 736 -12.47 12.37 42.18
N SER A 737 -12.36 12.35 43.52
CA SER A 737 -11.61 11.28 44.18
C SER A 737 -12.50 10.08 44.41
N VAL A 738 -12.08 8.91 43.97
CA VAL A 738 -12.79 7.65 44.17
C VAL A 738 -11.92 6.66 44.95
N GLN A 739 -12.57 5.89 45.86
CA GLN A 739 -11.91 4.84 46.61
C GLN A 739 -12.23 3.49 46.00
N LEU A 740 -11.20 2.78 45.60
CA LEU A 740 -11.27 1.40 45.12
C LEU A 740 -11.19 0.43 46.29
N GLY A 741 -11.92 -0.66 46.20
CA GLY A 741 -11.86 -1.76 47.18
C GLY A 741 -12.21 -3.11 46.57
N ASP A 742 -11.72 -4.16 47.21
CA ASP A 742 -11.95 -5.56 46.86
C ASP A 742 -13.28 -6.02 47.43
N THR A 743 -14.22 -6.41 46.57
CA THR A 743 -15.54 -6.91 46.99
C THR A 743 -15.50 -8.33 47.53
N SER A 744 -14.39 -9.05 47.41
CA SER A 744 -14.24 -10.41 47.98
C SER A 744 -13.92 -10.41 49.49
N LEU A 745 -13.60 -9.26 50.06
CA LEU A 745 -13.18 -9.10 51.46
C LEU A 745 -14.32 -8.67 52.39
N ASN A 746 -15.58 -8.76 51.99
CA ASN A 746 -16.70 -8.53 52.88
C ASN A 746 -16.90 -9.79 53.79
N ASP A 747 -16.65 -9.60 55.09
CA ASP A 747 -16.97 -10.54 56.14
C ASP A 747 -18.48 -10.83 56.27
#